data_67816994fb56fedf11d9a8b9e90afffe
#
_entry.id   67816994fb56fedf11d9a8b9e90afffe
#
_cell.length_a   1.000
_cell.length_b   1.000
_cell.length_c   1.000
_cell.angle_alpha   90.00
_cell.angle_beta   90.00
_cell.angle_gamma   90.00
#
_symmetry.space_group_name_H-M   'P 1'
#
loop_
_entity.id
_entity.type
_entity.pdbx_description
1 polymer ?
#
loop_
_entity_poly.entity_id
_entity_poly.type
_entity_poly.pdbx_seq_one_letter_code
_entity_poly.pdbx_strand_id
1 'polypeptide(L)'
;MKKTTLLILIAALAATPFSASAAAKKKSRPRRPQTVGPAINENKATPISRIKAAPGFKVELVYSVPGSNQGSWVNLGLDDKGRIIASDQFGGLYRFPLPAPGKKLDPKLVKKMPVNIRAVNGILWAFDALYVAVNDYERKIDSGVYRITDSTGDGELDKVEKLRAMQASGDHGVHALLLSPDKKSIHLITGNNTEPTASQKSRVPRAWGEDHLLTRMPDGRGHNRGRLGPAGIIYKMSPDGKQWEIISSGYRNIFDGGFNRDGELFTYDADMEYDFNTPWYRPTRVNHVTSGSMYGWRNGTGKRPEFYPDTLPATINIGPGSPTGVTFGYGAKFPAKYQNALYILDWSWGKVYAVHLKPEGSSYTATKEEFIIGSPFPVTDAIIHPKDGAMYVSIGGRRVQSGLYRVTYTGKESTTPAKHQPNRSKLVSLRKKLEKFHSPNAQAIKQAWPHLTHSDRFVRWAARTAVMHQPIKQWSGKALKEKDHGKRVEALLALSKMGGIDPSHRKDSDAPVDTGLARKIVNSLLQVDWNKLQTEQQLTLIRAYQICFNRFDRPGRSNVEKIVQHLDPHFPAQTFELNWLLCETLAYLQSPSVAYKGMQLIKNAPTQEEQMEYARSLRFVKQGWSTSLRREYFEWFFKAANYRGGASFSKFIEFIRNDAVASLSRTDQVKLKDILDKKPVRKSPLEMLAEAMAGRSYIKEWKLDELSKIAATGMKNRSYANGRKMFGAVGCFACHRFANEGGMTGPDLTGSSGRYNTHDLLDQIVNPSKEINEQFVPIEVITLDGRKATGIVVNLNGDSVTVNTDMFDPNQRESFDRKSLKSLEPSKVSPMPEGLLNMLKKEEILDLLAYVLSAGEANNAMFAKKK
;
A
#
# COMPACT_ATOMS: atom_id res chain seq x y z
N MET A 1 -17.33 45.19 -18.08
CA MET A 1 -18.32 44.12 -18.34
C MET A 1 -17.68 42.74 -18.55
N LYS A 2 -16.51 42.58 -19.24
CA LYS A 2 -15.92 41.26 -19.52
C LYS A 2 -15.31 40.50 -18.30
N LYS A 3 -14.91 41.20 -17.24
CA LYS A 3 -14.36 40.58 -16.02
C LYS A 3 -15.45 40.03 -15.08
N THR A 4 -16.62 40.65 -15.08
CA THR A 4 -17.72 40.26 -14.20
C THR A 4 -18.40 38.96 -14.71
N THR A 5 -18.45 38.76 -16.01
CA THR A 5 -19.08 37.56 -16.61
C THR A 5 -18.18 36.30 -16.38
N LEU A 6 -16.86 36.47 -16.35
CA LEU A 6 -15.93 35.34 -16.07
C LEU A 6 -15.96 34.94 -14.60
N LEU A 7 -16.07 35.92 -13.68
CA LEU A 7 -16.24 35.65 -12.25
C LEU A 7 -17.57 34.92 -11.96
N ILE A 8 -18.63 35.23 -12.70
CA ILE A 8 -19.93 34.54 -12.58
C ILE A 8 -19.83 33.09 -13.08
N LEU A 9 -19.06 32.81 -14.12
CA LEU A 9 -18.88 31.43 -14.64
C LEU A 9 -18.02 30.59 -13.69
N ILE A 10 -16.98 31.20 -13.08
CA ILE A 10 -16.14 30.54 -12.07
C ILE A 10 -16.91 30.35 -10.76
N ALA A 11 -17.72 31.30 -10.36
CA ALA A 11 -18.64 31.17 -9.23
C ALA A 11 -19.73 30.13 -9.48
N ALA A 12 -20.17 29.94 -10.73
CA ALA A 12 -21.11 28.86 -11.08
C ALA A 12 -20.49 27.48 -11.02
N LEU A 13 -19.18 27.33 -11.32
CA LEU A 13 -18.45 26.07 -11.15
C LEU A 13 -18.07 25.78 -9.68
N ALA A 14 -17.90 26.83 -8.87
CA ALA A 14 -17.57 26.70 -7.45
C ALA A 14 -18.82 26.73 -6.54
N ALA A 15 -19.93 27.31 -7.01
CA ALA A 15 -21.15 27.56 -6.26
C ALA A 15 -22.37 26.78 -6.76
N THR A 16 -22.19 25.75 -7.59
CA THR A 16 -23.28 24.80 -7.74
C THR A 16 -23.40 24.03 -6.43
N PRO A 17 -24.31 24.41 -5.51
CA PRO A 17 -24.74 23.44 -4.54
C PRO A 17 -25.26 22.27 -5.36
N PHE A 18 -24.85 21.06 -5.02
CA PHE A 18 -25.51 19.86 -5.51
C PHE A 18 -26.99 19.96 -5.13
N SER A 19 -27.77 20.76 -5.86
CA SER A 19 -29.19 20.76 -5.71
C SER A 19 -29.70 19.47 -6.31
N ALA A 20 -30.05 18.54 -5.43
CA ALA A 20 -30.84 17.40 -5.81
C ALA A 20 -32.15 17.96 -6.44
N SER A 21 -32.21 17.99 -7.76
CA SER A 21 -33.44 18.13 -8.50
C SER A 21 -34.38 17.06 -7.97
N ALA A 22 -35.47 17.48 -7.34
CA ALA A 22 -36.60 16.64 -7.01
C ALA A 22 -37.26 16.18 -8.32
N ALA A 23 -36.66 15.10 -8.90
CA ALA A 23 -37.23 14.46 -10.07
C ALA A 23 -38.45 13.66 -9.63
N ALA A 24 -39.62 14.07 -10.15
CA ALA A 24 -40.88 13.36 -10.08
C ALA A 24 -40.63 11.85 -10.35
N LYS A 25 -41.25 10.99 -9.55
CA LYS A 25 -41.23 9.52 -9.68
C LYS A 25 -41.76 9.09 -11.07
N LYS A 26 -40.88 9.08 -12.07
CA LYS A 26 -41.08 8.26 -13.26
C LYS A 26 -40.64 6.86 -12.88
N LYS A 27 -41.54 5.86 -12.99
CA LYS A 27 -41.27 4.45 -12.87
C LYS A 27 -40.00 4.12 -13.65
N SER A 28 -38.91 3.86 -12.95
CA SER A 28 -37.63 3.49 -13.55
C SER A 28 -37.81 2.12 -14.23
N ARG A 29 -37.73 2.10 -15.55
CA ARG A 29 -37.38 0.88 -16.27
C ARG A 29 -36.06 0.34 -15.67
N PRO A 30 -35.90 -0.96 -15.43
CA PRO A 30 -34.64 -1.50 -14.97
C PRO A 30 -33.55 -1.02 -15.94
N ARG A 31 -32.59 -0.22 -15.43
CA ARG A 31 -31.42 0.15 -16.20
C ARG A 31 -30.76 -1.17 -16.62
N ARG A 32 -30.78 -1.48 -17.92
CA ARG A 32 -29.85 -2.42 -18.49
C ARG A 32 -28.47 -2.00 -17.98
N PRO A 33 -27.58 -2.95 -17.53
CA PRO A 33 -26.19 -2.59 -17.26
C PRO A 33 -25.73 -1.83 -18.51
N GLN A 34 -25.20 -0.62 -18.32
CA GLN A 34 -24.61 0.11 -19.42
C GLN A 34 -23.42 -0.74 -19.85
N THR A 35 -23.61 -1.53 -20.89
CA THR A 35 -22.54 -2.19 -21.60
C THR A 35 -21.66 -1.07 -22.12
N VAL A 36 -20.41 -1.04 -21.68
CA VAL A 36 -19.38 -0.22 -22.31
C VAL A 36 -19.39 -0.65 -23.77
N GLY A 37 -19.95 0.17 -24.65
CA GLY A 37 -19.98 -0.12 -26.08
C GLY A 37 -18.56 -0.32 -26.58
N PRO A 38 -18.32 -1.15 -27.60
CA PRO A 38 -16.98 -1.32 -28.13
C PRO A 38 -16.44 0.04 -28.52
N ALA A 39 -15.34 0.46 -27.90
CA ALA A 39 -14.61 1.60 -28.38
C ALA A 39 -14.13 1.27 -29.80
N ILE A 40 -14.44 2.15 -30.70
CA ILE A 40 -14.07 1.98 -32.09
C ILE A 40 -12.55 1.91 -32.16
N ASN A 41 -12.03 0.73 -32.52
CA ASN A 41 -10.63 0.36 -32.73
C ASN A 41 -9.70 0.28 -31.51
N GLU A 42 -10.06 0.70 -30.29
CA GLU A 42 -9.20 0.61 -29.12
C GLU A 42 -9.77 -0.22 -27.94
N ASN A 43 -11.01 -0.70 -28.02
CA ASN A 43 -11.57 -1.61 -27.03
C ASN A 43 -11.10 -3.05 -27.27
N LYS A 44 -9.81 -3.19 -27.48
CA LYS A 44 -9.10 -4.46 -27.59
C LYS A 44 -7.92 -4.44 -26.64
N ALA A 45 -7.58 -5.61 -26.14
CA ALA A 45 -6.41 -5.78 -25.31
C ALA A 45 -5.16 -5.22 -26.02
N THR A 46 -4.21 -4.74 -25.23
CA THR A 46 -2.99 -4.06 -25.72
C THR A 46 -2.33 -4.83 -26.87
N PRO A 47 -2.13 -4.22 -28.04
CA PRO A 47 -1.49 -4.87 -29.16
C PRO A 47 -0.02 -5.16 -28.86
N ILE A 48 0.51 -6.25 -29.43
CA ILE A 48 1.89 -6.72 -29.19
C ILE A 48 2.91 -5.65 -29.54
N SER A 49 2.62 -4.78 -30.53
CA SER A 49 3.50 -3.67 -30.92
C SER A 49 3.77 -2.66 -29.79
N ARG A 50 2.96 -2.66 -28.75
CA ARG A 50 3.12 -1.80 -27.54
C ARG A 50 3.74 -2.56 -26.37
N ILE A 51 4.17 -3.81 -26.56
CA ILE A 51 4.72 -4.65 -25.52
C ILE A 51 6.18 -4.98 -25.88
N LYS A 52 7.07 -4.78 -24.91
CA LYS A 52 8.47 -5.20 -24.99
C LYS A 52 8.70 -6.34 -24.01
N ALA A 53 9.41 -7.35 -24.43
CA ALA A 53 9.85 -8.45 -23.57
C ALA A 53 11.38 -8.53 -23.52
N ALA A 54 11.89 -9.24 -22.56
CA ALA A 54 13.32 -9.55 -22.44
C ALA A 54 13.84 -10.24 -23.72
N PRO A 55 15.11 -10.09 -24.07
CA PRO A 55 15.67 -10.69 -25.28
C PRO A 55 15.41 -12.20 -25.38
N GLY A 56 15.02 -12.66 -26.56
CA GLY A 56 14.67 -14.06 -26.82
C GLY A 56 13.25 -14.47 -26.45
N PHE A 57 12.46 -13.59 -25.84
CA PHE A 57 11.06 -13.87 -25.50
C PHE A 57 10.11 -13.30 -26.53
N LYS A 58 9.05 -14.05 -26.82
CA LYS A 58 7.94 -13.67 -27.69
C LYS A 58 6.66 -13.58 -26.86
N VAL A 59 5.93 -12.48 -27.02
CA VAL A 59 4.61 -12.27 -26.45
C VAL A 59 3.55 -12.37 -27.54
N GLU A 60 2.48 -13.09 -27.30
CA GLU A 60 1.36 -13.27 -28.22
C GLU A 60 0.04 -12.91 -27.50
N LEU A 61 -0.78 -12.06 -28.14
CA LEU A 61 -2.14 -11.82 -27.65
C LEU A 61 -3.02 -13.02 -28.04
N VAL A 62 -3.36 -13.82 -27.03
CA VAL A 62 -4.16 -15.03 -27.18
C VAL A 62 -5.66 -14.72 -27.23
N TYR A 63 -6.09 -13.80 -26.36
CA TYR A 63 -7.50 -13.44 -26.24
C TYR A 63 -7.67 -12.00 -25.80
N SER A 64 -8.54 -11.27 -26.52
CA SER A 64 -9.01 -9.96 -26.07
C SER A 64 -10.37 -10.16 -25.42
N VAL A 65 -10.47 -9.93 -24.13
CA VAL A 65 -11.68 -10.23 -23.34
C VAL A 65 -12.80 -9.26 -23.73
N PRO A 66 -14.00 -9.75 -24.11
CA PRO A 66 -15.16 -8.90 -24.35
C PRO A 66 -15.67 -8.34 -23.00
N GLY A 67 -15.29 -7.11 -22.68
CA GLY A 67 -15.59 -6.49 -21.38
C GLY A 67 -17.08 -6.42 -21.05
N SER A 68 -17.96 -6.30 -22.06
CA SER A 68 -19.42 -6.28 -21.90
C SER A 68 -19.99 -7.60 -21.32
N ASN A 69 -19.37 -8.74 -21.64
CA ASN A 69 -19.90 -10.06 -21.31
C ASN A 69 -19.06 -10.84 -20.31
N GLN A 70 -17.74 -10.57 -20.28
CA GLN A 70 -16.78 -11.33 -19.48
C GLN A 70 -16.00 -10.47 -18.50
N GLY A 71 -16.30 -9.17 -18.46
CA GLY A 71 -15.77 -8.24 -17.50
C GLY A 71 -14.27 -7.96 -17.64
N SER A 72 -13.59 -7.83 -16.53
CA SER A 72 -12.16 -7.50 -16.46
C SER A 72 -11.44 -8.54 -15.57
N TRP A 73 -10.61 -9.38 -16.19
CA TRP A 73 -9.98 -10.51 -15.52
C TRP A 73 -8.86 -10.07 -14.58
N VAL A 74 -8.82 -10.69 -13.41
CA VAL A 74 -7.87 -10.32 -12.35
C VAL A 74 -7.06 -11.47 -11.78
N ASN A 75 -7.50 -12.72 -11.98
CA ASN A 75 -6.76 -13.87 -11.49
C ASN A 75 -6.90 -15.05 -12.46
N LEU A 76 -5.87 -15.88 -12.51
CA LEU A 76 -5.76 -17.08 -13.33
C LEU A 76 -5.52 -18.31 -12.45
N GLY A 77 -6.08 -19.44 -12.82
CA GLY A 77 -5.82 -20.72 -12.18
C GLY A 77 -5.93 -21.85 -13.19
N LEU A 78 -5.64 -23.06 -12.75
CA LEU A 78 -5.81 -24.27 -13.54
C LEU A 78 -6.76 -25.21 -12.83
N ASP A 79 -7.55 -25.98 -13.57
CA ASP A 79 -8.28 -27.12 -13.02
C ASP A 79 -7.48 -28.44 -13.15
N ASP A 80 -8.08 -29.54 -12.70
CA ASP A 80 -7.51 -30.89 -12.75
C ASP A 80 -7.14 -31.36 -14.16
N LYS A 81 -7.89 -30.89 -15.17
CA LYS A 81 -7.69 -31.23 -16.59
C LYS A 81 -6.72 -30.29 -17.31
N GLY A 82 -6.16 -29.31 -16.58
CA GLY A 82 -5.27 -28.30 -17.14
C GLY A 82 -6.00 -27.24 -17.98
N ARG A 83 -7.32 -27.07 -17.79
CA ARG A 83 -8.03 -25.93 -18.38
C ARG A 83 -7.73 -24.67 -17.54
N ILE A 84 -7.63 -23.53 -18.23
CA ILE A 84 -7.41 -22.26 -17.54
C ILE A 84 -8.76 -21.76 -17.00
N ILE A 85 -8.74 -21.32 -15.74
CA ILE A 85 -9.84 -20.62 -15.09
C ILE A 85 -9.42 -19.15 -14.92
N ALA A 86 -10.27 -18.21 -15.34
CA ALA A 86 -10.08 -16.77 -15.13
C ALA A 86 -11.25 -16.19 -14.34
N SER A 87 -10.97 -15.23 -13.46
CA SER A 87 -11.99 -14.52 -12.70
C SER A 87 -12.20 -13.11 -13.20
N ASP A 88 -13.45 -12.68 -13.35
CA ASP A 88 -13.80 -11.26 -13.47
C ASP A 88 -13.84 -10.62 -12.09
N GLN A 89 -13.20 -9.45 -11.93
CA GLN A 89 -13.11 -8.74 -10.66
C GLN A 89 -14.46 -8.48 -9.99
N PHE A 90 -15.51 -8.28 -10.76
CA PHE A 90 -16.87 -7.98 -10.25
C PHE A 90 -17.90 -9.02 -10.67
N GLY A 91 -17.50 -9.99 -11.45
CA GLY A 91 -18.34 -11.04 -12.01
C GLY A 91 -17.93 -12.44 -11.58
N GLY A 92 -18.23 -13.43 -12.43
CA GLY A 92 -18.02 -14.84 -12.16
C GLY A 92 -16.70 -15.39 -12.66
N LEU A 93 -16.64 -16.71 -12.75
CA LEU A 93 -15.52 -17.47 -13.27
C LEU A 93 -15.77 -17.92 -14.71
N TYR A 94 -14.69 -17.94 -15.49
CA TYR A 94 -14.67 -18.41 -16.88
C TYR A 94 -13.64 -19.51 -17.01
N ARG A 95 -13.96 -20.56 -17.74
CA ARG A 95 -13.09 -21.71 -17.95
C ARG A 95 -12.93 -22.00 -19.44
N PHE A 96 -11.74 -22.31 -19.88
CA PHE A 96 -11.41 -22.56 -21.28
C PHE A 96 -10.20 -23.49 -21.43
N PRO A 97 -10.11 -24.25 -22.55
CA PRO A 97 -8.97 -25.10 -22.82
C PRO A 97 -7.73 -24.28 -23.15
N LEU A 98 -6.57 -24.90 -22.99
CA LEU A 98 -5.30 -24.32 -23.40
C LEU A 98 -5.31 -24.06 -24.91
N PRO A 99 -5.09 -22.82 -25.37
CA PRO A 99 -4.99 -22.50 -26.80
C PRO A 99 -3.78 -23.18 -27.44
N ALA A 100 -3.96 -23.75 -28.63
CA ALA A 100 -2.86 -24.35 -29.37
C ALA A 100 -1.74 -23.33 -29.65
N PRO A 101 -0.47 -23.76 -29.72
CA PRO A 101 0.66 -22.87 -30.02
C PRO A 101 0.42 -22.05 -31.29
N GLY A 102 0.66 -20.73 -31.25
CA GLY A 102 0.46 -19.82 -32.38
C GLY A 102 -1.01 -19.54 -32.73
N LYS A 103 -1.96 -20.10 -32.02
CA LYS A 103 -3.41 -19.88 -32.24
C LYS A 103 -4.00 -18.95 -31.20
N LYS A 104 -5.01 -18.18 -31.60
CA LYS A 104 -5.88 -17.43 -30.69
C LYS A 104 -6.90 -18.38 -30.04
N LEU A 105 -7.36 -18.02 -28.86
CA LEU A 105 -8.47 -18.72 -28.21
C LEU A 105 -9.78 -18.40 -28.94
N ASP A 106 -10.52 -19.43 -29.31
CA ASP A 106 -11.87 -19.27 -29.86
C ASP A 106 -12.81 -18.77 -28.75
N PRO A 107 -13.49 -17.62 -28.96
CA PRO A 107 -14.43 -17.10 -27.96
C PRO A 107 -15.53 -18.09 -27.55
N LYS A 108 -15.92 -19.00 -28.43
CA LYS A 108 -16.93 -20.03 -28.16
C LYS A 108 -16.47 -21.04 -27.12
N LEU A 109 -15.17 -21.20 -26.92
CA LEU A 109 -14.58 -22.12 -25.93
C LEU A 109 -14.47 -21.50 -24.55
N VAL A 110 -14.64 -20.19 -24.41
CA VAL A 110 -14.65 -19.50 -23.10
C VAL A 110 -16.02 -19.65 -22.48
N LYS A 111 -16.14 -20.56 -21.53
CA LYS A 111 -17.41 -20.88 -20.87
C LYS A 111 -17.47 -20.23 -19.49
N LYS A 112 -18.58 -19.55 -19.21
CA LYS A 112 -18.87 -19.14 -17.84
C LYS A 112 -19.19 -20.39 -17.01
N MET A 113 -18.56 -20.51 -15.85
CA MET A 113 -18.82 -21.62 -14.94
C MET A 113 -20.22 -21.49 -14.31
N PRO A 114 -21.00 -22.59 -14.19
CA PRO A 114 -22.38 -22.55 -13.71
C PRO A 114 -22.47 -22.46 -12.17
N VAL A 115 -21.56 -21.74 -11.53
CA VAL A 115 -21.48 -21.57 -10.08
C VAL A 115 -21.86 -20.16 -9.66
N ASN A 116 -22.62 -20.04 -8.57
CA ASN A 116 -23.00 -18.75 -8.03
C ASN A 116 -21.89 -18.18 -7.14
N ILE A 117 -20.81 -17.75 -7.77
CA ILE A 117 -19.65 -17.11 -7.13
C ILE A 117 -19.22 -15.88 -7.94
N ARG A 118 -18.70 -14.89 -7.25
CA ARG A 118 -18.25 -13.64 -7.87
C ARG A 118 -17.08 -13.00 -7.11
N ALA A 119 -16.46 -11.99 -7.72
CA ALA A 119 -15.39 -11.20 -7.11
C ALA A 119 -14.24 -12.04 -6.55
N VAL A 120 -13.89 -13.08 -7.31
CA VAL A 120 -12.81 -14.01 -6.95
C VAL A 120 -11.46 -13.32 -7.26
N ASN A 121 -10.59 -13.26 -6.25
CA ASN A 121 -9.24 -12.69 -6.30
C ASN A 121 -8.13 -13.74 -6.10
N GLY A 122 -8.48 -14.98 -5.85
CA GLY A 122 -7.54 -16.10 -5.72
C GLY A 122 -8.19 -17.40 -6.13
N ILE A 123 -7.50 -18.20 -6.93
CA ILE A 123 -7.97 -19.47 -7.49
C ILE A 123 -6.92 -20.54 -7.19
N LEU A 124 -7.33 -21.65 -6.59
CA LEU A 124 -6.46 -22.78 -6.31
C LEU A 124 -7.20 -24.10 -6.50
N TRP A 125 -6.71 -24.95 -7.39
CA TRP A 125 -7.12 -26.35 -7.45
C TRP A 125 -6.26 -27.17 -6.49
N ALA A 126 -6.89 -27.80 -5.52
CA ALA A 126 -6.24 -28.70 -4.57
C ALA A 126 -7.28 -29.60 -3.90
N PHE A 127 -6.87 -30.78 -3.42
CA PHE A 127 -7.73 -31.68 -2.66
C PHE A 127 -9.04 -32.02 -3.41
N ASP A 128 -8.95 -32.28 -4.71
CA ASP A 128 -10.05 -32.58 -5.63
C ASP A 128 -11.19 -31.54 -5.62
N ALA A 129 -10.85 -30.28 -5.37
CA ALA A 129 -11.78 -29.15 -5.33
C ALA A 129 -11.14 -27.86 -5.82
N LEU A 130 -11.97 -26.93 -6.26
CA LEU A 130 -11.57 -25.56 -6.56
C LEU A 130 -11.79 -24.68 -5.32
N TYR A 131 -10.71 -24.19 -4.73
CA TYR A 131 -10.76 -23.21 -3.67
C TYR A 131 -10.68 -21.81 -4.28
N VAL A 132 -11.53 -20.90 -3.78
CA VAL A 132 -11.52 -19.52 -4.23
C VAL A 132 -11.53 -18.54 -3.05
N ALA A 133 -10.74 -17.49 -3.20
CA ALA A 133 -10.72 -16.33 -2.30
C ALA A 133 -11.60 -15.23 -2.89
N VAL A 134 -12.64 -14.86 -2.18
CA VAL A 134 -13.61 -13.84 -2.60
C VAL A 134 -13.32 -12.53 -1.88
N ASN A 135 -13.27 -11.42 -2.63
CA ASN A 135 -13.19 -10.08 -2.11
C ASN A 135 -14.27 -9.20 -2.73
N ASP A 136 -15.50 -9.35 -2.25
CA ASP A 136 -16.68 -8.62 -2.79
C ASP A 136 -16.96 -7.35 -1.99
N TYR A 137 -16.32 -6.24 -2.36
CA TYR A 137 -16.62 -4.96 -1.72
C TYR A 137 -17.92 -4.30 -2.18
N GLU A 138 -18.62 -4.84 -3.20
CA GLU A 138 -20.02 -4.52 -3.47
C GLU A 138 -20.97 -5.21 -2.47
N ARG A 139 -20.44 -6.12 -1.64
CA ARG A 139 -21.16 -6.83 -0.56
C ARG A 139 -22.39 -7.61 -1.03
N LYS A 140 -22.36 -8.15 -2.24
CA LYS A 140 -23.42 -9.03 -2.77
C LYS A 140 -23.30 -10.44 -2.24
N ILE A 141 -22.06 -10.87 -1.92
CA ILE A 141 -21.77 -12.08 -1.18
C ILE A 141 -20.70 -11.78 -0.12
N ASP A 142 -20.56 -12.65 0.88
CA ASP A 142 -19.51 -12.48 1.89
C ASP A 142 -18.13 -12.61 1.27
N SER A 143 -17.22 -11.70 1.59
CA SER A 143 -15.80 -11.92 1.35
C SER A 143 -15.28 -13.05 2.20
N GLY A 144 -14.30 -13.81 1.71
CA GLY A 144 -13.75 -14.95 2.44
C GLY A 144 -13.28 -16.10 1.56
N VAL A 145 -13.28 -17.30 2.11
CA VAL A 145 -12.82 -18.51 1.42
C VAL A 145 -13.98 -19.46 1.16
N TYR A 146 -14.03 -19.95 -0.07
CA TYR A 146 -15.03 -20.90 -0.54
C TYR A 146 -14.36 -22.11 -1.18
N ARG A 147 -15.05 -23.25 -1.14
CA ARG A 147 -14.70 -24.49 -1.82
C ARG A 147 -15.80 -24.83 -2.82
N ILE A 148 -15.42 -25.21 -4.03
CA ILE A 148 -16.34 -25.56 -5.11
C ILE A 148 -16.01 -26.98 -5.55
N THR A 149 -17.01 -27.85 -5.55
CA THR A 149 -16.88 -29.27 -5.88
C THR A 149 -17.87 -29.66 -6.96
N ASP A 150 -17.59 -30.78 -7.61
CA ASP A 150 -18.52 -31.51 -8.46
C ASP A 150 -19.34 -32.45 -7.55
N SER A 151 -20.64 -32.19 -7.39
CA SER A 151 -21.51 -33.00 -6.52
C SER A 151 -22.18 -34.13 -7.26
N THR A 152 -22.16 -34.10 -8.59
CA THR A 152 -22.84 -35.09 -9.45
C THR A 152 -21.87 -36.10 -10.06
N GLY A 153 -20.58 -35.80 -10.10
CA GLY A 153 -19.54 -36.62 -10.71
C GLY A 153 -19.49 -36.53 -12.24
N ASP A 154 -20.12 -35.50 -12.83
CA ASP A 154 -20.15 -35.30 -14.29
C ASP A 154 -18.92 -34.51 -14.83
N GLY A 155 -18.07 -34.07 -13.95
CA GLY A 155 -16.87 -33.28 -14.26
C GLY A 155 -17.11 -31.76 -14.35
N GLU A 156 -18.33 -31.31 -14.01
CA GLU A 156 -18.66 -29.90 -13.87
C GLU A 156 -18.76 -29.51 -12.38
N LEU A 157 -18.20 -28.38 -12.04
CA LEU A 157 -18.26 -27.84 -10.66
C LEU A 157 -19.61 -27.15 -10.47
N ASP A 158 -20.39 -27.58 -9.48
CA ASP A 158 -21.75 -27.11 -9.26
C ASP A 158 -22.06 -26.72 -7.81
N LYS A 159 -21.37 -27.31 -6.83
CA LYS A 159 -21.62 -27.06 -5.40
C LYS A 159 -20.63 -26.09 -4.80
N VAL A 160 -21.13 -24.96 -4.27
CA VAL A 160 -20.36 -23.93 -3.60
C VAL A 160 -20.54 -24.02 -2.08
N GLU A 161 -19.44 -24.18 -1.35
CA GLU A 161 -19.42 -24.21 0.12
C GLU A 161 -18.59 -23.04 0.65
N LYS A 162 -19.17 -22.24 1.53
CA LYS A 162 -18.44 -21.17 2.24
C LYS A 162 -17.69 -21.73 3.44
N LEU A 163 -16.36 -21.79 3.35
CA LEU A 163 -15.50 -22.27 4.45
C LEU A 163 -15.33 -21.22 5.55
N ARG A 164 -15.16 -19.95 5.17
CA ARG A 164 -14.99 -18.85 6.13
C ARG A 164 -15.44 -17.54 5.53
N ALA A 165 -16.34 -16.82 6.22
CA ALA A 165 -16.60 -15.41 5.97
C ALA A 165 -15.53 -14.54 6.66
N MET A 166 -15.09 -13.48 6.00
CA MET A 166 -14.10 -12.52 6.51
C MET A 166 -14.61 -11.10 6.29
N GLN A 167 -14.43 -10.25 7.29
CA GLN A 167 -14.73 -8.83 7.15
C GLN A 167 -13.60 -8.17 6.37
N ALA A 168 -13.86 -7.88 5.11
CA ALA A 168 -12.91 -7.24 4.20
C ALA A 168 -13.59 -6.11 3.43
N SER A 169 -12.81 -5.15 2.95
CA SER A 169 -13.32 -4.01 2.19
C SER A 169 -12.30 -3.50 1.18
N GLY A 170 -12.80 -2.96 0.05
CA GLY A 170 -12.00 -2.32 -0.98
C GLY A 170 -10.93 -3.23 -1.59
N ASP A 171 -9.92 -2.63 -2.19
CA ASP A 171 -8.86 -3.34 -2.92
C ASP A 171 -7.84 -4.06 -2.01
N HIS A 172 -7.94 -3.90 -0.69
CA HIS A 172 -7.00 -4.50 0.29
C HIS A 172 -7.64 -5.62 1.10
N GLY A 173 -8.46 -6.42 0.45
CA GLY A 173 -9.26 -7.47 1.07
C GLY A 173 -8.61 -8.84 1.11
N VAL A 174 -9.42 -9.84 0.76
CA VAL A 174 -9.03 -11.26 0.71
C VAL A 174 -8.50 -11.55 -0.69
N HIS A 175 -7.30 -12.15 -0.78
CA HIS A 175 -6.59 -12.30 -2.05
C HIS A 175 -6.20 -13.76 -2.35
N ALA A 176 -4.92 -14.06 -2.56
CA ALA A 176 -4.48 -15.34 -3.08
C ALA A 176 -4.62 -16.53 -2.12
N LEU A 177 -4.75 -17.70 -2.72
CA LEU A 177 -4.67 -19.01 -2.08
C LEU A 177 -3.49 -19.79 -2.65
N LEU A 178 -2.64 -20.32 -1.77
CA LEU A 178 -1.45 -21.06 -2.17
C LEU A 178 -1.45 -22.44 -1.51
N LEU A 179 -1.18 -23.48 -2.29
CA LEU A 179 -0.96 -24.82 -1.74
C LEU A 179 0.37 -24.84 -0.95
N SER A 180 0.35 -25.35 0.27
CA SER A 180 1.58 -25.50 1.05
C SER A 180 2.57 -26.47 0.39
N PRO A 181 3.88 -26.32 0.58
CA PRO A 181 4.88 -27.21 -0.02
C PRO A 181 4.72 -28.68 0.34
N ASP A 182 4.18 -28.98 1.52
CA ASP A 182 3.86 -30.35 1.97
C ASP A 182 2.53 -30.87 1.42
N LYS A 183 1.82 -30.07 0.62
CA LYS A 183 0.52 -30.39 0.03
C LYS A 183 -0.56 -30.80 1.04
N LYS A 184 -0.49 -30.33 2.29
CA LYS A 184 -1.43 -30.71 3.35
C LYS A 184 -2.33 -29.57 3.82
N SER A 185 -2.06 -28.35 3.37
CA SER A 185 -2.77 -27.15 3.82
C SER A 185 -2.74 -26.06 2.78
N ILE A 186 -3.53 -25.02 3.00
CA ILE A 186 -3.66 -23.87 2.12
C ILE A 186 -3.19 -22.63 2.88
N HIS A 187 -2.39 -21.76 2.24
CA HIS A 187 -2.10 -20.42 2.73
C HIS A 187 -3.07 -19.44 2.08
N LEU A 188 -3.60 -18.55 2.90
CA LEU A 188 -4.44 -17.43 2.48
C LEU A 188 -3.70 -16.12 2.69
N ILE A 189 -3.68 -15.29 1.69
CA ILE A 189 -3.07 -13.95 1.70
C ILE A 189 -4.18 -12.90 1.84
N THR A 190 -4.00 -11.92 2.75
CA THR A 190 -4.95 -10.83 2.95
C THR A 190 -4.26 -9.47 3.06
N GLY A 191 -4.92 -8.43 2.55
CA GLY A 191 -4.51 -7.04 2.72
C GLY A 191 -4.99 -6.43 4.06
N ASN A 192 -4.56 -5.21 4.34
CA ASN A 192 -4.78 -4.51 5.61
C ASN A 192 -6.23 -4.03 5.85
N ASN A 193 -7.10 -4.14 4.85
CA ASN A 193 -8.55 -3.87 5.03
C ASN A 193 -9.34 -5.13 5.39
N THR A 194 -8.66 -6.24 5.66
CA THR A 194 -9.25 -7.46 6.17
C THR A 194 -9.08 -7.51 7.68
N GLU A 195 -10.19 -7.59 8.42
CA GLU A 195 -10.12 -7.77 9.88
C GLU A 195 -9.54 -9.15 10.22
N PRO A 196 -8.72 -9.24 11.27
CA PRO A 196 -8.21 -10.53 11.73
C PRO A 196 -9.35 -11.51 12.05
N THR A 197 -9.31 -12.70 11.43
CA THR A 197 -10.25 -13.76 11.74
C THR A 197 -9.75 -14.67 12.88
N ALA A 198 -10.65 -15.38 13.52
CA ALA A 198 -10.30 -16.32 14.60
C ALA A 198 -9.34 -17.40 14.10
N SER A 199 -8.29 -17.64 14.87
CA SER A 199 -7.27 -18.67 14.60
C SER A 199 -6.87 -19.40 15.87
N GLN A 200 -6.78 -20.73 15.78
CA GLN A 200 -6.39 -21.57 16.92
C GLN A 200 -4.92 -21.38 17.28
N LYS A 201 -4.07 -21.17 16.27
CA LYS A 201 -2.63 -21.01 16.42
C LYS A 201 -2.14 -19.68 15.79
N SER A 202 -1.01 -19.21 16.25
CA SER A 202 -0.31 -18.07 15.66
C SER A 202 1.20 -18.27 15.81
N ARG A 203 1.93 -18.06 14.72
CA ARG A 203 3.40 -17.96 14.74
C ARG A 203 3.85 -16.55 15.11
N VAL A 204 2.98 -15.56 14.88
CA VAL A 204 3.23 -14.18 15.33
C VAL A 204 2.78 -14.05 16.78
N PRO A 205 3.62 -13.54 17.69
CA PRO A 205 3.20 -13.29 19.06
C PRO A 205 1.98 -12.37 19.09
N ARG A 206 0.95 -12.73 19.85
CA ARG A 206 -0.33 -11.99 19.90
C ARG A 206 -0.27 -10.69 20.72
N ALA A 207 0.91 -10.15 20.92
CA ALA A 207 1.13 -8.85 21.56
C ALA A 207 1.09 -7.72 20.51
N TRP A 208 -0.08 -7.54 19.89
CA TRP A 208 -0.30 -6.52 18.87
C TRP A 208 -0.07 -5.12 19.45
N GLY A 209 0.46 -4.22 18.66
CA GLY A 209 0.68 -2.84 19.09
C GLY A 209 1.03 -1.94 17.92
N GLU A 210 0.66 -0.68 18.07
CA GLU A 210 1.12 0.38 17.18
C GLU A 210 2.54 0.76 17.52
N ASP A 211 2.87 0.70 18.81
CA ASP A 211 4.20 0.87 19.40
C ASP A 211 4.85 2.22 19.01
N HIS A 212 4.07 3.31 19.04
CA HIS A 212 4.55 4.67 18.80
C HIS A 212 4.77 5.41 20.11
N LEU A 213 5.95 6.02 20.24
CA LEU A 213 6.28 6.80 21.41
C LEU A 213 5.60 8.18 21.38
N LEU A 214 5.73 8.91 20.27
CA LEU A 214 5.02 10.16 20.05
C LEU A 214 3.70 9.91 19.32
N THR A 215 2.72 10.77 19.53
CA THR A 215 1.42 10.68 18.86
C THR A 215 1.59 10.55 17.34
N ARG A 216 1.03 9.47 16.79
CA ARG A 216 1.05 9.18 15.37
C ARG A 216 0.17 10.17 14.63
N MET A 217 0.70 10.76 13.57
CA MET A 217 -0.10 11.48 12.60
C MET A 217 -0.76 10.48 11.64
N PRO A 218 -2.09 10.55 11.46
CA PRO A 218 -2.79 9.69 10.51
C PRO A 218 -2.41 10.07 9.07
N ASP A 219 -2.82 9.26 8.10
CA ASP A 219 -2.69 9.64 6.69
C ASP A 219 -3.35 10.99 6.43
N GLY A 220 -2.65 11.89 5.73
CA GLY A 220 -3.11 13.25 5.50
C GLY A 220 -4.41 13.37 4.70
N ARG A 221 -4.78 12.32 3.97
CA ARG A 221 -6.03 12.21 3.20
C ARG A 221 -7.06 11.31 3.86
N GLY A 222 -6.75 10.77 5.02
CA GLY A 222 -7.63 9.91 5.78
C GLY A 222 -7.67 8.44 5.33
N HIS A 223 -6.83 8.04 4.35
CA HIS A 223 -6.77 6.65 3.91
C HIS A 223 -6.42 5.70 5.06
N ASN A 224 -7.17 4.60 5.20
CA ASN A 224 -7.00 3.61 6.27
C ASN A 224 -6.96 4.20 7.69
N ARG A 225 -7.54 5.38 7.91
CA ARG A 225 -7.63 5.98 9.23
C ARG A 225 -8.40 5.06 10.18
N GLY A 226 -7.87 4.88 11.38
CA GLY A 226 -8.45 3.97 12.39
C GLY A 226 -8.06 2.50 12.20
N ARG A 227 -7.40 2.11 11.10
CA ARG A 227 -6.87 0.75 10.95
C ARG A 227 -5.67 0.55 11.86
N LEU A 228 -5.77 -0.42 12.75
CA LEU A 228 -4.72 -0.80 13.69
C LEU A 228 -3.96 -2.03 13.17
N GLY A 229 -2.79 -2.31 13.78
CA GLY A 229 -2.15 -3.62 13.61
C GLY A 229 -3.07 -4.77 14.01
N PRO A 230 -2.84 -5.98 13.50
CA PRO A 230 -1.64 -6.46 12.82
C PRO A 230 -1.52 -6.13 11.33
N ALA A 231 -2.51 -5.48 10.69
CA ALA A 231 -2.56 -5.16 9.28
C ALA A 231 -2.78 -6.40 8.39
N GLY A 232 -2.23 -6.45 7.15
CA GLY A 232 -2.33 -7.62 6.30
C GLY A 232 -1.69 -8.85 6.94
N ILE A 233 -2.32 -10.01 6.76
CA ILE A 233 -1.96 -11.27 7.42
C ILE A 233 -1.87 -12.40 6.38
N ILE A 234 -0.94 -13.30 6.61
CA ILE A 234 -0.90 -14.59 5.93
C ILE A 234 -1.34 -15.66 6.91
N TYR A 235 -2.40 -16.37 6.54
CA TYR A 235 -2.91 -17.51 7.29
C TYR A 235 -2.48 -18.83 6.63
N LYS A 236 -2.46 -19.90 7.43
CA LYS A 236 -2.45 -21.28 7.00
C LYS A 236 -3.72 -21.94 7.49
N MET A 237 -4.42 -22.66 6.62
CA MET A 237 -5.67 -23.35 6.99
C MET A 237 -5.67 -24.81 6.53
N SER A 238 -6.46 -25.64 7.22
CA SER A 238 -6.75 -27.01 6.77
C SER A 238 -7.67 -26.99 5.54
N PRO A 239 -7.66 -28.05 4.70
CA PRO A 239 -8.50 -28.12 3.50
C PRO A 239 -10.01 -28.01 3.79
N ASP A 240 -10.46 -28.43 4.96
CA ASP A 240 -11.86 -28.30 5.41
C ASP A 240 -12.21 -26.93 6.01
N GLY A 241 -11.25 -25.99 6.05
CA GLY A 241 -11.42 -24.65 6.60
C GLY A 241 -11.63 -24.54 8.10
N LYS A 242 -11.45 -25.65 8.88
CA LYS A 242 -11.71 -25.65 10.32
C LYS A 242 -10.52 -25.19 11.16
N GLN A 243 -9.30 -25.53 10.77
CA GLN A 243 -8.08 -25.16 11.48
C GLN A 243 -7.39 -23.96 10.83
N TRP A 244 -7.07 -22.95 11.61
CA TRP A 244 -6.43 -21.72 11.15
C TRP A 244 -5.22 -21.36 12.00
N GLU A 245 -4.13 -20.96 11.36
CA GLU A 245 -2.90 -20.53 11.98
C GLU A 245 -2.43 -19.23 11.32
N ILE A 246 -2.06 -18.21 12.11
CA ILE A 246 -1.41 -17.00 11.61
C ILE A 246 0.08 -17.31 11.40
N ILE A 247 0.58 -17.08 10.19
CA ILE A 247 1.98 -17.32 9.83
C ILE A 247 2.81 -16.05 9.92
N SER A 248 2.30 -14.94 9.38
CA SER A 248 3.00 -13.67 9.26
C SER A 248 2.03 -12.51 9.23
N SER A 249 2.50 -11.28 9.51
CA SER A 249 1.66 -10.08 9.55
C SER A 249 2.43 -8.80 9.24
N GLY A 250 1.73 -7.68 9.22
CA GLY A 250 2.34 -6.36 9.09
C GLY A 250 2.51 -5.90 7.66
N TYR A 251 1.69 -6.38 6.75
CA TYR A 251 1.66 -5.97 5.34
C TYR A 251 0.66 -4.84 5.09
N ARG A 252 0.88 -4.07 4.02
CA ARG A 252 -0.14 -3.16 3.52
C ARG A 252 -1.14 -3.90 2.64
N ASN A 253 -0.71 -4.33 1.46
CA ASN A 253 -1.56 -5.03 0.52
C ASN A 253 -0.74 -5.99 -0.33
N ILE A 254 -0.48 -7.16 0.21
CA ILE A 254 0.03 -8.29 -0.52
C ILE A 254 -1.12 -8.92 -1.29
N PHE A 255 -1.02 -8.93 -2.63
CA PHE A 255 -2.08 -9.51 -3.47
C PHE A 255 -1.86 -11.01 -3.69
N ASP A 256 -0.61 -11.41 -3.85
CA ASP A 256 -0.25 -12.78 -4.17
C ASP A 256 1.11 -13.17 -3.57
N GLY A 257 1.52 -14.43 -3.75
CA GLY A 257 2.78 -14.96 -3.28
C GLY A 257 3.16 -16.26 -3.98
N GLY A 258 4.37 -16.73 -3.71
CA GLY A 258 4.88 -17.96 -4.28
C GLY A 258 5.88 -18.66 -3.37
N PHE A 259 5.84 -19.99 -3.36
CA PHE A 259 6.84 -20.80 -2.70
C PHE A 259 7.99 -21.11 -3.65
N ASN A 260 9.24 -20.92 -3.20
CA ASN A 260 10.38 -21.44 -3.92
C ASN A 260 10.52 -22.97 -3.70
N ARG A 261 11.48 -23.59 -4.42
CA ARG A 261 11.71 -25.05 -4.33
C ARG A 261 12.26 -25.52 -2.97
N ASP A 262 12.74 -24.58 -2.11
CA ASP A 262 13.15 -24.87 -0.73
C ASP A 262 11.98 -24.75 0.26
N GLY A 263 10.75 -24.45 -0.24
CA GLY A 263 9.54 -24.26 0.55
C GLY A 263 9.51 -22.93 1.31
N GLU A 264 10.29 -21.95 0.89
CA GLU A 264 10.25 -20.60 1.44
C GLU A 264 9.25 -19.74 0.65
N LEU A 265 8.44 -18.97 1.36
CA LEU A 265 7.37 -18.15 0.78
C LEU A 265 7.87 -16.72 0.51
N PHE A 266 7.49 -16.16 -0.63
CA PHE A 266 7.74 -14.77 -1.00
C PHE A 266 6.44 -14.08 -1.38
N THR A 267 6.35 -12.78 -1.08
CA THR A 267 5.21 -11.93 -1.44
C THR A 267 5.69 -10.61 -2.01
N TYR A 268 4.81 -9.90 -2.72
CA TYR A 268 5.03 -8.55 -3.20
C TYR A 268 4.05 -7.61 -2.51
N ASP A 269 4.58 -6.72 -1.64
CA ASP A 269 3.77 -5.80 -0.82
C ASP A 269 3.70 -4.40 -1.43
N ALA A 270 2.57 -3.72 -1.22
CA ALA A 270 2.30 -2.41 -1.75
C ALA A 270 2.97 -1.28 -0.93
N ASP A 271 3.29 -0.18 -1.60
CA ASP A 271 3.67 1.08 -0.97
C ASP A 271 2.43 1.92 -0.57
N MET A 272 2.68 3.08 0.00
CA MET A 272 1.71 4.15 0.15
C MET A 272 2.23 5.36 -0.61
N GLU A 273 1.83 5.50 -1.86
CA GLU A 273 2.26 6.53 -2.80
C GLU A 273 2.03 7.96 -2.28
N TYR A 274 1.05 8.15 -1.40
CA TYR A 274 0.78 9.45 -0.78
C TYR A 274 1.86 9.91 0.20
N ASP A 275 2.65 8.97 0.71
CA ASP A 275 3.75 9.23 1.64
C ASP A 275 5.09 9.43 0.93
N PHE A 276 5.15 9.35 -0.40
CA PHE A 276 6.40 9.46 -1.15
C PHE A 276 7.22 10.67 -0.70
N ASN A 277 8.53 10.48 -0.53
CA ASN A 277 9.50 11.46 0.01
C ASN A 277 9.23 11.90 1.46
N THR A 278 8.50 11.12 2.25
CA THR A 278 8.51 11.26 3.71
C THR A 278 9.45 10.24 4.35
N PRO A 279 9.93 10.45 5.58
CA PRO A 279 10.80 9.47 6.24
C PRO A 279 10.11 8.14 6.54
N TRP A 280 8.78 8.11 6.64
CA TRP A 280 7.98 6.88 6.84
C TRP A 280 7.47 6.26 5.53
N TYR A 281 7.83 6.77 4.35
CA TYR A 281 7.53 6.09 3.09
C TYR A 281 8.25 4.73 3.03
N ARG A 282 7.53 3.73 2.60
CA ARG A 282 8.07 2.39 2.32
C ARG A 282 7.70 2.03 0.89
N PRO A 283 8.67 1.72 0.02
CA PRO A 283 8.42 1.34 -1.37
C PRO A 283 7.68 0.00 -1.45
N THR A 284 7.13 -0.31 -2.62
CA THR A 284 6.72 -1.68 -2.91
C THR A 284 7.93 -2.60 -2.81
N ARG A 285 7.73 -3.83 -2.30
CA ARG A 285 8.86 -4.67 -1.90
C ARG A 285 8.53 -6.15 -1.93
N VAL A 286 9.53 -6.95 -2.27
CA VAL A 286 9.47 -8.41 -2.12
C VAL A 286 9.89 -8.78 -0.70
N ASN A 287 9.08 -9.56 -0.01
CA ASN A 287 9.35 -10.03 1.35
C ASN A 287 9.57 -11.54 1.36
N HIS A 288 10.58 -12.01 2.09
CA HIS A 288 10.77 -13.43 2.42
C HIS A 288 9.97 -13.77 3.68
N VAL A 289 8.85 -14.43 3.52
CA VAL A 289 7.90 -14.74 4.60
C VAL A 289 8.39 -15.91 5.44
N THR A 290 8.89 -15.62 6.63
CA THR A 290 9.31 -16.64 7.61
C THR A 290 8.27 -16.80 8.72
N SER A 291 8.37 -17.89 9.48
CA SER A 291 7.48 -18.12 10.63
C SER A 291 7.53 -16.95 11.61
N GLY A 292 6.38 -16.35 11.93
CA GLY A 292 6.28 -15.25 12.88
C GLY A 292 6.83 -13.92 12.39
N SER A 293 7.10 -13.78 11.09
CA SER A 293 7.61 -12.54 10.51
C SER A 293 6.60 -11.40 10.59
N MET A 294 7.11 -10.15 10.66
CA MET A 294 6.33 -8.94 10.72
C MET A 294 7.00 -7.81 9.95
N TYR A 295 6.27 -7.17 9.03
CA TYR A 295 6.81 -6.23 8.05
C TYR A 295 6.43 -4.76 8.32
N GLY A 296 5.85 -4.48 9.48
CA GLY A 296 5.81 -3.16 10.09
C GLY A 296 4.85 -2.15 9.48
N TRP A 297 3.88 -2.56 8.64
CA TRP A 297 2.87 -1.61 8.18
C TRP A 297 2.02 -1.09 9.35
N ARG A 298 1.82 0.23 9.36
CA ARG A 298 0.92 0.97 10.25
C ARG A 298 0.38 2.16 9.47
N ASN A 299 -0.77 2.69 9.89
CA ASN A 299 -1.35 3.87 9.24
C ASN A 299 -0.52 5.14 9.49
N GLY A 300 -0.56 6.07 8.54
CA GLY A 300 0.09 7.38 8.64
C GLY A 300 1.60 7.29 8.91
N THR A 301 2.11 8.09 9.83
CA THR A 301 3.54 8.12 10.20
C THR A 301 4.00 6.89 10.98
N GLY A 302 3.12 5.91 11.15
CA GLY A 302 3.41 4.73 11.93
C GLY A 302 4.14 3.61 11.22
N LYS A 303 4.40 3.71 9.93
CA LYS A 303 5.12 2.68 9.17
C LYS A 303 6.53 2.50 9.69
N ARG A 304 6.85 1.30 10.16
CA ARG A 304 8.14 1.01 10.77
C ARG A 304 9.23 0.92 9.72
N PRO A 305 10.35 1.63 9.89
CA PRO A 305 11.50 1.53 9.00
C PRO A 305 12.20 0.17 9.13
N GLU A 306 12.96 -0.21 8.10
CA GLU A 306 13.63 -1.50 8.05
C GLU A 306 14.72 -1.66 9.13
N PHE A 307 15.27 -0.55 9.61
CA PHE A 307 16.27 -0.57 10.69
C PHE A 307 15.68 -0.86 12.08
N TYR A 308 14.34 -0.79 12.23
CA TYR A 308 13.72 -1.14 13.52
C TYR A 308 13.95 -2.62 13.85
N PRO A 309 14.44 -2.94 15.06
CA PRO A 309 14.71 -4.32 15.45
C PRO A 309 13.43 -5.18 15.51
N ASP A 310 12.27 -4.56 15.66
CA ASP A 310 10.97 -5.20 15.79
C ASP A 310 10.15 -5.23 14.47
N THR A 311 10.85 -5.18 13.33
CA THR A 311 10.33 -5.48 11.99
C THR A 311 11.41 -6.19 11.18
N LEU A 312 11.03 -6.91 10.11
CA LEU A 312 11.98 -7.51 9.18
C LEU A 312 12.15 -6.64 7.92
N PRO A 313 13.34 -6.64 7.32
CA PRO A 313 13.59 -5.94 6.07
C PRO A 313 13.01 -6.69 4.88
N ALA A 314 12.86 -5.98 3.76
CA ALA A 314 12.56 -6.58 2.47
C ALA A 314 13.72 -7.43 1.94
N THR A 315 13.41 -8.41 1.09
CA THR A 315 14.41 -9.10 0.25
C THR A 315 14.95 -8.14 -0.82
N ILE A 316 14.08 -7.33 -1.39
CA ILE A 316 14.40 -6.24 -2.31
C ILE A 316 13.28 -5.20 -2.33
N ASN A 317 13.66 -3.93 -2.32
CA ASN A 317 12.76 -2.81 -2.57
C ASN A 317 12.62 -2.56 -4.09
N ILE A 318 11.40 -2.38 -4.56
CA ILE A 318 11.10 -2.22 -6.00
C ILE A 318 10.96 -0.74 -6.38
N GLY A 319 10.21 0.04 -5.62
CA GLY A 319 9.90 1.45 -5.88
C GLY A 319 8.40 1.72 -5.77
N PRO A 320 7.91 2.84 -6.32
CA PRO A 320 6.48 3.07 -6.43
C PRO A 320 5.81 2.04 -7.32
N GLY A 321 4.61 1.57 -6.97
CA GLY A 321 3.89 0.60 -7.79
C GLY A 321 2.59 0.09 -7.19
N SER A 322 1.93 -0.80 -7.92
CA SER A 322 0.72 -1.51 -7.49
C SER A 322 0.91 -3.02 -7.67
N PRO A 323 1.36 -3.71 -6.64
CA PRO A 323 1.52 -5.16 -6.64
C PRO A 323 0.24 -5.91 -7.01
N THR A 324 0.38 -6.90 -7.91
CA THR A 324 -0.65 -7.86 -8.25
C THR A 324 -0.09 -9.29 -8.21
N GLY A 325 -0.18 -10.08 -9.27
CA GLY A 325 0.23 -11.48 -9.28
C GLY A 325 1.71 -11.72 -8.98
N VAL A 326 1.98 -12.87 -8.39
CA VAL A 326 3.33 -13.35 -8.05
C VAL A 326 3.45 -14.83 -8.42
N THR A 327 4.42 -15.19 -9.24
CA THR A 327 4.64 -16.59 -9.60
C THR A 327 6.11 -16.90 -9.81
N PHE A 328 6.53 -18.14 -9.54
CA PHE A 328 7.84 -18.60 -9.95
C PHE A 328 7.81 -19.17 -11.38
N GLY A 329 8.93 -19.06 -12.08
CA GLY A 329 9.08 -19.58 -13.44
C GLY A 329 9.24 -21.10 -13.51
N TYR A 330 9.00 -21.84 -12.43
CA TYR A 330 9.20 -23.29 -12.40
C TYR A 330 8.29 -23.99 -13.40
N GLY A 331 8.88 -24.90 -14.19
CA GLY A 331 8.17 -25.64 -15.25
C GLY A 331 8.08 -24.88 -16.57
N ALA A 332 8.49 -23.61 -16.63
CA ALA A 332 8.52 -22.89 -17.90
C ALA A 332 9.60 -23.42 -18.83
N LYS A 333 9.31 -23.47 -20.12
CA LYS A 333 10.29 -23.72 -21.19
C LYS A 333 11.10 -22.45 -21.48
N PHE A 334 11.76 -21.94 -20.44
CA PHE A 334 12.58 -20.73 -20.45
C PHE A 334 14.04 -21.12 -20.12
N PRO A 335 15.03 -20.24 -20.36
CA PRO A 335 16.38 -20.44 -19.86
C PRO A 335 16.41 -20.59 -18.33
N ALA A 336 17.38 -21.32 -17.79
CA ALA A 336 17.49 -21.66 -16.36
C ALA A 336 17.36 -20.44 -15.43
N LYS A 337 17.94 -19.29 -15.81
CA LYS A 337 17.84 -18.02 -15.10
C LYS A 337 16.37 -17.64 -14.87
N TYR A 338 15.53 -17.74 -15.88
CA TYR A 338 14.13 -17.35 -15.88
C TYR A 338 13.22 -18.45 -15.31
N GLN A 339 13.61 -19.72 -15.36
CA GLN A 339 12.90 -20.78 -14.65
C GLN A 339 12.98 -20.61 -13.13
N ASN A 340 14.10 -20.08 -12.61
CA ASN A 340 14.31 -19.87 -11.18
C ASN A 340 13.88 -18.47 -10.70
N ALA A 341 13.47 -17.58 -11.61
CA ALA A 341 13.03 -16.23 -11.26
C ALA A 341 11.68 -16.25 -10.54
N LEU A 342 11.53 -15.33 -9.59
CA LEU A 342 10.25 -14.93 -9.05
C LEU A 342 9.71 -13.78 -9.94
N TYR A 343 8.59 -13.99 -10.59
CA TYR A 343 7.91 -12.95 -11.35
C TYR A 343 6.96 -12.20 -10.45
N ILE A 344 7.06 -10.87 -10.46
CA ILE A 344 6.17 -9.96 -9.74
C ILE A 344 5.58 -8.98 -10.74
N LEU A 345 4.29 -8.71 -10.60
CA LEU A 345 3.52 -7.94 -11.55
C LEU A 345 3.15 -6.57 -10.95
N ASP A 346 3.34 -5.52 -11.74
CA ASP A 346 3.01 -4.15 -11.35
C ASP A 346 1.92 -3.58 -12.26
N TRP A 347 0.73 -3.47 -11.71
CA TRP A 347 -0.46 -3.00 -12.42
C TRP A 347 -0.36 -1.54 -12.85
N SER A 348 0.23 -0.67 -12.01
CA SER A 348 0.30 0.77 -12.26
C SER A 348 1.26 1.14 -13.37
N TRP A 349 2.37 0.41 -13.48
CA TRP A 349 3.44 0.71 -14.44
C TRP A 349 3.43 -0.21 -15.66
N GLY A 350 2.49 -1.16 -15.70
CA GLY A 350 2.40 -2.10 -16.81
C GLY A 350 3.64 -2.97 -16.99
N LYS A 351 4.17 -3.50 -15.86
CA LYS A 351 5.45 -4.22 -15.86
C LYS A 351 5.33 -5.58 -15.20
N VAL A 352 6.04 -6.54 -15.76
CA VAL A 352 6.41 -7.78 -15.11
C VAL A 352 7.91 -7.74 -14.85
N TYR A 353 8.30 -7.87 -13.60
CA TYR A 353 9.70 -7.99 -13.22
C TYR A 353 10.09 -9.45 -13.03
N ALA A 354 11.29 -9.83 -13.48
CA ALA A 354 11.93 -11.07 -13.06
C ALA A 354 12.89 -10.75 -11.90
N VAL A 355 12.60 -11.30 -10.73
CA VAL A 355 13.39 -11.14 -9.51
C VAL A 355 14.25 -12.38 -9.30
N HIS A 356 15.55 -12.18 -9.26
CA HIS A 356 16.55 -13.23 -9.13
C HIS A 356 17.00 -13.30 -7.68
N LEU A 357 16.48 -14.30 -6.97
CA LEU A 357 16.79 -14.55 -5.56
C LEU A 357 18.19 -15.15 -5.42
N LYS A 358 18.95 -14.65 -4.46
CA LYS A 358 20.25 -15.19 -4.06
C LYS A 358 20.20 -15.52 -2.56
N PRO A 359 20.52 -16.77 -2.17
CA PRO A 359 20.65 -17.12 -0.76
C PRO A 359 21.65 -16.23 -0.03
N GLU A 360 21.29 -15.70 1.12
CA GLU A 360 22.15 -14.94 2.01
C GLU A 360 21.83 -15.26 3.47
N GLY A 361 22.81 -15.82 4.17
CA GLY A 361 22.60 -16.23 5.56
C GLY A 361 21.45 -17.23 5.71
N SER A 362 20.47 -16.90 6.52
CA SER A 362 19.25 -17.68 6.68
C SER A 362 18.06 -17.18 5.85
N SER A 363 18.30 -16.19 4.97
CA SER A 363 17.30 -15.55 4.13
C SER A 363 17.82 -15.39 2.69
N TYR A 364 17.38 -14.34 2.00
CA TYR A 364 17.73 -14.06 0.60
C TYR A 364 17.93 -12.57 0.40
N THR A 365 18.82 -12.24 -0.54
CA THR A 365 18.86 -10.97 -1.28
C THR A 365 18.37 -11.19 -2.70
N ALA A 366 18.17 -10.12 -3.46
CA ALA A 366 17.74 -10.26 -4.84
C ALA A 366 18.20 -9.10 -5.72
N THR A 367 18.23 -9.38 -7.02
CA THR A 367 18.28 -8.38 -8.09
C THR A 367 17.00 -8.49 -8.93
N LYS A 368 16.63 -7.43 -9.64
CA LYS A 368 15.47 -7.43 -10.53
C LYS A 368 15.82 -6.94 -11.91
N GLU A 369 15.09 -7.41 -12.90
CA GLU A 369 15.08 -6.87 -14.25
C GLU A 369 13.66 -6.74 -14.76
N GLU A 370 13.43 -5.82 -15.70
CA GLU A 370 12.16 -5.68 -16.39
C GLU A 370 12.04 -6.81 -17.42
N PHE A 371 11.10 -7.72 -17.18
CA PHE A 371 10.89 -8.89 -18.04
C PHE A 371 9.91 -8.60 -19.17
N ILE A 372 8.78 -7.97 -18.87
CA ILE A 372 7.81 -7.49 -19.84
C ILE A 372 7.37 -6.09 -19.44
N ILE A 373 7.26 -5.21 -20.45
CA ILE A 373 6.74 -3.85 -20.27
C ILE A 373 5.73 -3.60 -21.39
N GLY A 374 4.58 -3.07 -21.04
CA GLY A 374 3.58 -2.64 -22.01
C GLY A 374 2.95 -1.30 -21.65
N SER A 375 2.35 -0.66 -22.62
CA SER A 375 1.68 0.63 -22.41
C SER A 375 0.42 0.75 -23.31
N PRO A 376 -0.78 0.59 -22.68
CA PRO A 376 -1.04 0.13 -21.32
C PRO A 376 -0.79 -1.38 -21.17
N PHE A 377 -0.45 -1.83 -19.97
CA PHE A 377 -0.34 -3.26 -19.69
C PHE A 377 -0.67 -3.52 -18.21
N PRO A 378 -1.90 -3.26 -17.77
CA PRO A 378 -2.31 -3.38 -16.37
C PRO A 378 -2.37 -4.85 -15.96
N VAL A 379 -1.19 -5.43 -15.72
CA VAL A 379 -1.01 -6.84 -15.41
C VAL A 379 -1.65 -7.21 -14.09
N THR A 380 -2.41 -8.29 -14.09
CA THR A 380 -3.15 -8.75 -12.92
C THR A 380 -2.63 -10.05 -12.37
N ASP A 381 -2.36 -11.04 -13.23
CA ASP A 381 -1.88 -12.34 -12.79
C ASP A 381 -1.07 -13.06 -13.88
N ALA A 382 -0.28 -14.05 -13.47
CA ALA A 382 0.51 -14.88 -14.37
C ALA A 382 0.64 -16.32 -13.86
N ILE A 383 0.50 -17.28 -14.77
CA ILE A 383 0.68 -18.71 -14.47
C ILE A 383 1.66 -19.35 -15.48
N ILE A 384 2.41 -20.35 -15.04
CA ILE A 384 3.15 -21.25 -15.92
C ILE A 384 2.28 -22.46 -16.19
N HIS A 385 1.95 -22.69 -17.46
CA HIS A 385 1.10 -23.82 -17.80
C HIS A 385 1.93 -25.11 -17.97
N PRO A 386 1.64 -26.18 -17.21
CA PRO A 386 2.51 -27.37 -17.16
C PRO A 386 2.56 -28.15 -18.48
N LYS A 387 1.54 -28.06 -19.33
CA LYS A 387 1.46 -28.82 -20.59
C LYS A 387 2.38 -28.26 -21.67
N ASP A 388 2.46 -26.95 -21.84
CA ASP A 388 3.27 -26.33 -22.90
C ASP A 388 4.50 -25.58 -22.35
N GLY A 389 4.56 -25.33 -21.06
CA GLY A 389 5.65 -24.60 -20.42
C GLY A 389 5.69 -23.11 -20.76
N ALA A 390 4.61 -22.56 -21.31
CA ALA A 390 4.49 -21.14 -21.55
C ALA A 390 3.99 -20.41 -20.30
N MET A 391 4.33 -19.13 -20.19
CA MET A 391 3.70 -18.25 -19.21
C MET A 391 2.46 -17.60 -19.83
N TYR A 392 1.36 -17.65 -19.10
CA TYR A 392 0.13 -16.94 -19.46
C TYR A 392 -0.05 -15.77 -18.51
N VAL A 393 -0.23 -14.57 -19.08
CA VAL A 393 -0.36 -13.31 -18.35
C VAL A 393 -1.72 -12.69 -18.64
N SER A 394 -2.46 -12.30 -17.62
CA SER A 394 -3.68 -11.52 -17.77
C SER A 394 -3.42 -10.04 -17.51
N ILE A 395 -4.17 -9.19 -18.21
CA ILE A 395 -4.31 -7.77 -17.92
C ILE A 395 -5.77 -7.47 -17.62
N GLY A 396 -6.02 -6.47 -16.77
CA GLY A 396 -7.38 -6.07 -16.41
C GLY A 396 -7.44 -5.33 -15.09
N GLY A 397 -8.52 -5.56 -14.35
CA GLY A 397 -8.81 -4.91 -13.08
C GLY A 397 -9.44 -3.53 -13.26
N ARG A 398 -10.24 -3.12 -12.26
CA ARG A 398 -10.94 -1.82 -12.26
C ARG A 398 -11.67 -1.51 -13.57
N ARG A 399 -12.33 -2.52 -14.14
CA ARG A 399 -13.12 -2.46 -15.39
C ARG A 399 -12.35 -2.01 -16.63
N VAL A 400 -11.02 -1.88 -16.57
CA VAL A 400 -10.22 -1.61 -17.76
C VAL A 400 -10.23 -2.81 -18.71
N GLN A 401 -9.91 -2.56 -19.97
CA GLN A 401 -9.87 -3.60 -21.01
C GLN A 401 -8.95 -4.75 -20.58
N SER A 402 -9.46 -5.95 -20.64
CA SER A 402 -8.76 -7.17 -20.26
C SER A 402 -8.29 -7.99 -21.46
N GLY A 403 -7.23 -8.76 -21.27
CA GLY A 403 -6.65 -9.65 -22.26
C GLY A 403 -5.81 -10.75 -21.65
N LEU A 404 -5.63 -11.82 -22.39
CA LEU A 404 -4.77 -12.96 -22.08
C LEU A 404 -3.62 -13.02 -23.08
N TYR A 405 -2.41 -13.08 -22.55
CA TYR A 405 -1.19 -13.16 -23.34
C TYR A 405 -0.45 -14.45 -23.05
N ARG A 406 0.23 -14.98 -24.07
CA ARG A 406 1.15 -16.11 -23.96
C ARG A 406 2.57 -15.63 -24.17
N VAL A 407 3.47 -16.02 -23.28
CA VAL A 407 4.91 -15.71 -23.34
C VAL A 407 5.67 -17.00 -23.53
N THR A 408 6.49 -17.04 -24.58
CA THR A 408 7.32 -18.19 -24.94
C THR A 408 8.75 -17.73 -25.18
N TYR A 409 9.72 -18.62 -24.98
CA TYR A 409 11.10 -18.35 -25.34
C TYR A 409 11.39 -18.90 -26.73
N THR A 410 11.95 -18.08 -27.59
CA THR A 410 12.32 -18.41 -28.96
C THR A 410 13.81 -18.20 -29.24
N GLY A 411 14.59 -17.87 -28.23
CA GLY A 411 16.05 -17.69 -28.31
C GLY A 411 16.81 -19.01 -28.39
N LYS A 412 18.14 -18.93 -28.30
CA LYS A 412 19.04 -20.07 -28.48
C LYS A 412 19.48 -20.76 -27.20
N GLU A 413 19.20 -20.19 -26.04
CA GLU A 413 19.60 -20.79 -24.75
C GLU A 413 18.80 -22.05 -24.45
N SER A 414 19.39 -22.97 -23.72
CA SER A 414 18.71 -24.22 -23.30
C SER A 414 17.52 -23.92 -22.40
N THR A 415 16.40 -24.56 -22.71
CA THR A 415 15.17 -24.53 -21.91
C THR A 415 14.94 -25.83 -21.13
N THR A 416 15.96 -26.68 -21.03
CA THR A 416 15.89 -27.90 -20.21
C THR A 416 15.57 -27.52 -18.77
N PRO A 417 14.85 -28.38 -18.02
CA PRO A 417 14.50 -28.11 -16.63
C PRO A 417 15.72 -27.76 -15.78
N ALA A 418 15.71 -26.60 -15.19
CA ALA A 418 16.77 -26.13 -14.32
C ALA A 418 16.92 -27.04 -13.10
N LYS A 419 18.16 -27.49 -12.83
CA LYS A 419 18.45 -28.26 -11.62
C LYS A 419 18.18 -27.38 -10.38
N HIS A 420 17.50 -27.95 -9.41
CA HIS A 420 17.32 -27.31 -8.12
C HIS A 420 18.66 -27.30 -7.36
N GLN A 421 19.05 -26.11 -6.91
CA GLN A 421 20.18 -25.91 -6.03
C GLN A 421 19.66 -25.48 -4.66
N PRO A 422 19.44 -26.43 -3.72
CA PRO A 422 18.86 -26.10 -2.43
C PRO A 422 19.79 -25.19 -1.61
N ASN A 423 19.20 -24.27 -0.86
CA ASN A 423 19.95 -23.49 0.11
C ASN A 423 20.36 -24.37 1.30
N ARG A 424 21.62 -24.81 1.29
CA ARG A 424 22.22 -25.71 2.32
C ARG A 424 22.89 -24.97 3.48
N SER A 425 22.62 -23.67 3.63
CA SER A 425 23.17 -22.88 4.72
C SER A 425 22.78 -23.48 6.09
N LYS A 426 23.76 -23.66 6.97
CA LYS A 426 23.51 -24.05 8.37
C LYS A 426 22.62 -23.04 9.10
N LEU A 427 22.63 -21.79 8.66
CA LEU A 427 21.79 -20.73 9.23
C LEU A 427 20.30 -20.91 8.90
N VAL A 428 19.96 -21.41 7.70
CA VAL A 428 18.58 -21.80 7.36
C VAL A 428 18.09 -22.91 8.29
N SER A 429 18.92 -23.94 8.50
CA SER A 429 18.60 -25.05 9.39
C SER A 429 18.42 -24.59 10.84
N LEU A 430 19.27 -23.65 11.30
CA LEU A 430 19.18 -23.05 12.63
C LEU A 430 17.90 -22.22 12.76
N ARG A 431 17.60 -21.34 11.80
CA ARG A 431 16.35 -20.55 11.78
C ARG A 431 15.13 -21.48 11.85
N LYS A 432 15.05 -22.48 10.97
CA LYS A 432 13.93 -23.44 10.95
C LYS A 432 13.82 -24.25 12.26
N LYS A 433 14.95 -24.55 12.92
CA LYS A 433 14.95 -25.17 14.25
C LYS A 433 14.32 -24.24 15.29
N LEU A 434 14.68 -22.96 15.30
CA LEU A 434 14.15 -21.97 16.24
C LEU A 434 12.66 -21.70 15.98
N GLU A 435 12.24 -21.67 14.72
CA GLU A 435 10.83 -21.48 14.31
C GLU A 435 9.89 -22.58 14.85
N LYS A 436 10.40 -23.78 15.14
CA LYS A 436 9.63 -24.85 15.81
C LYS A 436 9.17 -24.43 17.22
N PHE A 437 9.85 -23.45 17.84
CA PHE A 437 9.53 -22.91 19.14
C PHE A 437 8.62 -21.66 19.07
N HIS A 438 8.06 -21.32 17.90
CA HIS A 438 7.02 -20.29 17.76
C HIS A 438 5.66 -20.84 18.22
N SER A 439 5.68 -21.47 19.37
CA SER A 439 4.56 -22.00 20.16
C SER A 439 5.09 -22.34 21.57
N PRO A 440 4.22 -22.49 22.59
CA PRO A 440 4.66 -22.89 23.92
C PRO A 440 5.46 -24.20 23.91
N ASN A 441 6.68 -24.16 24.47
CA ASN A 441 7.59 -25.31 24.51
C ASN A 441 8.63 -25.13 25.65
N ALA A 442 8.75 -26.11 26.52
CA ALA A 442 9.65 -26.05 27.66
C ALA A 442 11.15 -25.89 27.33
N GLN A 443 11.56 -26.33 26.14
CA GLN A 443 12.96 -26.21 25.68
C GLN A 443 13.26 -24.87 24.98
N ALA A 444 12.22 -24.08 24.66
CA ALA A 444 12.37 -22.90 23.81
C ALA A 444 13.38 -21.89 24.37
N ILE A 445 13.30 -21.55 25.65
CA ILE A 445 14.21 -20.57 26.28
C ILE A 445 15.66 -21.07 26.22
N LYS A 446 15.91 -22.33 26.53
CA LYS A 446 17.25 -22.91 26.48
C LYS A 446 17.84 -22.88 25.08
N GLN A 447 17.01 -23.20 24.08
CA GLN A 447 17.43 -23.27 22.66
C GLN A 447 17.55 -21.89 22.01
N ALA A 448 16.66 -20.95 22.30
CA ALA A 448 16.61 -19.66 21.62
C ALA A 448 17.54 -18.59 22.23
N TRP A 449 17.72 -18.61 23.55
CA TRP A 449 18.47 -17.57 24.27
C TRP A 449 19.89 -17.33 23.77
N PRO A 450 20.70 -18.35 23.42
CA PRO A 450 22.05 -18.15 22.88
C PRO A 450 22.07 -17.35 21.57
N HIS A 451 20.97 -17.35 20.83
CA HIS A 451 20.86 -16.76 19.48
C HIS A 451 20.20 -15.36 19.47
N LEU A 452 19.92 -14.77 20.62
CA LEU A 452 19.34 -13.42 20.71
C LEU A 452 20.25 -12.32 20.13
N THR A 453 21.57 -12.55 20.07
CA THR A 453 22.54 -11.62 19.48
C THR A 453 23.18 -12.16 18.22
N HIS A 454 22.56 -13.14 17.58
CA HIS A 454 23.11 -13.71 16.34
C HIS A 454 23.24 -12.64 15.25
N SER A 455 24.33 -12.62 14.51
CA SER A 455 24.59 -11.64 13.44
C SER A 455 23.54 -11.70 12.32
N ASP A 456 23.11 -12.91 11.95
CA ASP A 456 22.03 -13.10 10.99
C ASP A 456 20.69 -12.63 11.60
N ARG A 457 20.06 -11.65 10.96
CA ARG A 457 18.86 -10.97 11.46
C ARG A 457 17.64 -11.88 11.53
N PHE A 458 17.49 -12.83 10.60
CA PHE A 458 16.36 -13.75 10.60
C PHE A 458 16.51 -14.84 11.65
N VAL A 459 17.74 -15.27 11.94
CA VAL A 459 18.04 -16.16 13.09
C VAL A 459 17.74 -15.43 14.40
N ARG A 460 18.22 -14.20 14.56
CA ARG A 460 17.96 -13.35 15.74
C ARG A 460 16.45 -13.11 15.93
N TRP A 461 15.73 -12.83 14.83
CA TRP A 461 14.29 -12.71 14.85
C TRP A 461 13.59 -13.98 15.31
N ALA A 462 13.94 -15.13 14.74
CA ALA A 462 13.35 -16.42 15.11
C ALA A 462 13.62 -16.75 16.59
N ALA A 463 14.82 -16.45 17.07
CA ALA A 463 15.17 -16.65 18.49
C ALA A 463 14.32 -15.78 19.43
N ARG A 464 14.20 -14.48 19.14
CA ARG A 464 13.39 -13.56 19.93
C ARG A 464 11.91 -13.94 19.89
N THR A 465 11.39 -14.29 18.71
CA THR A 465 10.00 -14.75 18.56
C THR A 465 9.74 -16.02 19.36
N ALA A 466 10.67 -16.98 19.35
CA ALA A 466 10.58 -18.20 20.17
C ALA A 466 10.50 -17.88 21.67
N VAL A 467 11.28 -16.91 22.16
CA VAL A 467 11.21 -16.44 23.55
C VAL A 467 9.85 -15.79 23.85
N MET A 468 9.35 -14.95 22.93
CA MET A 468 8.07 -14.24 23.09
C MET A 468 6.86 -15.18 23.12
N HIS A 469 6.95 -16.38 22.57
CA HIS A 469 5.89 -17.40 22.65
C HIS A 469 5.83 -18.11 24.00
N GLN A 470 6.81 -17.91 24.87
CA GLN A 470 6.82 -18.58 26.16
C GLN A 470 6.15 -17.72 27.25
N PRO A 471 5.53 -18.32 28.27
CA PRO A 471 4.99 -17.59 29.41
C PRO A 471 6.06 -16.68 30.05
N ILE A 472 5.75 -15.40 30.21
CA ILE A 472 6.71 -14.37 30.68
C ILE A 472 7.38 -14.79 31.98
N LYS A 473 6.64 -15.43 32.90
CA LYS A 473 7.13 -15.89 34.20
C LYS A 473 8.36 -16.83 34.11
N GLN A 474 8.52 -17.53 32.97
CA GLN A 474 9.61 -18.48 32.75
C GLN A 474 10.94 -17.79 32.42
N TRP A 475 10.91 -16.56 31.89
CA TRP A 475 12.11 -15.93 31.37
C TRP A 475 12.33 -14.46 31.77
N SER A 476 11.33 -13.79 32.34
CA SER A 476 11.44 -12.37 32.74
C SER A 476 12.58 -12.13 33.72
N GLY A 477 12.72 -13.00 34.75
CA GLY A 477 13.82 -12.93 35.68
C GLY A 477 15.19 -13.07 35.03
N LYS A 478 15.33 -13.93 34.04
CA LYS A 478 16.56 -14.10 33.24
C LYS A 478 16.84 -12.86 32.39
N ALA A 479 15.81 -12.30 31.72
CA ALA A 479 15.94 -11.09 30.93
C ALA A 479 16.43 -9.89 31.76
N LEU A 480 15.85 -9.69 32.94
CA LEU A 480 16.20 -8.59 33.84
C LEU A 480 17.62 -8.71 34.44
N LYS A 481 18.15 -9.93 34.53
CA LYS A 481 19.47 -10.22 35.13
C LYS A 481 20.53 -10.59 34.09
N GLU A 482 20.21 -10.55 32.79
CA GLU A 482 21.18 -10.90 31.73
C GLU A 482 22.41 -9.98 31.80
N LYS A 483 23.62 -10.59 31.77
CA LYS A 483 24.87 -9.84 31.88
C LYS A 483 25.43 -9.38 30.55
N ASP A 484 25.17 -10.11 29.48
CA ASP A 484 25.57 -9.74 28.11
C ASP A 484 24.71 -8.56 27.64
N HIS A 485 25.32 -7.43 27.32
CA HIS A 485 24.61 -6.20 26.98
C HIS A 485 23.70 -6.36 25.76
N GLY A 486 24.18 -7.06 24.72
CA GLY A 486 23.40 -7.30 23.50
C GLY A 486 22.20 -8.21 23.74
N LYS A 487 22.39 -9.34 24.45
CA LYS A 487 21.28 -10.24 24.80
C LYS A 487 20.28 -9.53 25.74
N ARG A 488 20.79 -8.69 26.65
CA ARG A 488 19.96 -7.92 27.57
C ARG A 488 18.99 -7.01 26.78
N VAL A 489 19.47 -6.24 25.83
CA VAL A 489 18.59 -5.30 25.08
C VAL A 489 17.57 -6.07 24.24
N GLU A 490 17.94 -7.17 23.62
CA GLU A 490 16.99 -8.02 22.85
C GLU A 490 15.93 -8.67 23.75
N ALA A 491 16.35 -9.19 24.90
CA ALA A 491 15.44 -9.80 25.86
C ALA A 491 14.50 -8.77 26.50
N LEU A 492 15.01 -7.56 26.80
CA LEU A 492 14.19 -6.48 27.39
C LEU A 492 13.23 -5.87 26.35
N LEU A 493 13.60 -5.80 25.06
CA LEU A 493 12.68 -5.46 24.00
C LEU A 493 11.52 -6.47 23.93
N ALA A 494 11.85 -7.77 23.95
CA ALA A 494 10.84 -8.84 23.99
C ALA A 494 9.96 -8.74 25.24
N LEU A 495 10.57 -8.49 26.42
CA LEU A 495 9.85 -8.37 27.68
C LEU A 495 8.92 -7.14 27.71
N SER A 496 9.36 -6.02 27.15
CA SER A 496 8.53 -4.82 27.02
C SER A 496 7.31 -5.08 26.12
N LYS A 497 7.51 -5.82 25.01
CA LYS A 497 6.40 -6.18 24.11
C LYS A 497 5.40 -7.15 24.71
N MET A 498 5.89 -8.13 25.46
CA MET A 498 5.02 -9.19 26.00
C MET A 498 4.42 -8.86 27.38
N GLY A 499 5.08 -8.01 28.14
CA GLY A 499 4.66 -7.65 29.50
C GLY A 499 3.73 -6.44 29.58
N GLY A 500 3.68 -5.61 28.53
CA GLY A 500 2.82 -4.44 28.45
C GLY A 500 1.83 -4.51 27.30
N ILE A 501 0.81 -3.66 27.33
CA ILE A 501 -0.22 -3.55 26.29
C ILE A 501 -0.15 -2.15 25.67
N ASP A 502 -0.08 -2.10 24.33
CA ASP A 502 -0.14 -0.83 23.60
C ASP A 502 -1.47 -0.11 23.87
N PRO A 503 -1.47 1.21 24.17
CA PRO A 503 -2.69 1.95 24.51
C PRO A 503 -3.80 1.86 23.43
N SER A 504 -3.44 1.79 22.15
CA SER A 504 -4.41 1.67 21.05
C SER A 504 -5.09 0.30 20.98
N HIS A 505 -4.53 -0.71 21.66
CA HIS A 505 -5.05 -2.09 21.69
C HIS A 505 -5.57 -2.48 23.07
N ARG A 506 -5.46 -1.59 24.06
CA ARG A 506 -5.94 -1.84 25.43
C ARG A 506 -7.46 -1.86 25.47
N LYS A 507 -7.99 -2.79 26.26
CA LYS A 507 -9.42 -2.95 26.52
C LYS A 507 -9.69 -2.66 28.01
N ASP A 508 -10.91 -2.28 28.32
CA ASP A 508 -11.33 -2.05 29.71
C ASP A 508 -11.18 -3.29 30.61
N SER A 509 -11.25 -4.49 29.99
CA SER A 509 -11.07 -5.77 30.69
C SER A 509 -9.62 -6.17 30.93
N ASP A 510 -8.64 -5.43 30.39
CA ASP A 510 -7.23 -5.76 30.57
C ASP A 510 -6.76 -5.39 31.97
N ALA A 511 -5.77 -6.15 32.50
CA ALA A 511 -5.16 -5.85 33.76
C ALA A 511 -4.51 -4.45 33.78
N PRO A 512 -4.48 -3.79 34.93
CA PRO A 512 -3.76 -2.53 35.13
C PRO A 512 -2.30 -2.63 34.66
N VAL A 513 -1.70 -1.49 34.32
CA VAL A 513 -0.30 -1.41 33.91
C VAL A 513 0.61 -1.88 35.07
N ASP A 514 1.48 -2.85 34.80
CA ASP A 514 2.47 -3.32 35.77
C ASP A 514 3.66 -2.33 35.88
N THR A 515 3.46 -1.28 36.67
CA THR A 515 4.50 -0.25 36.89
C THR A 515 5.73 -0.82 37.64
N GLY A 516 5.58 -1.93 38.34
CA GLY A 516 6.67 -2.66 39.00
C GLY A 516 7.60 -3.32 37.97
N LEU A 517 7.02 -3.99 36.97
CA LEU A 517 7.78 -4.58 35.86
C LEU A 517 8.42 -3.48 35.01
N ALA A 518 7.70 -2.42 34.69
CA ALA A 518 8.24 -1.26 33.97
C ALA A 518 9.52 -0.72 34.63
N ARG A 519 9.49 -0.49 35.95
CA ARG A 519 10.65 0.00 36.73
C ARG A 519 11.82 -0.97 36.66
N LYS A 520 11.57 -2.28 36.74
CA LYS A 520 12.62 -3.31 36.65
C LYS A 520 13.25 -3.32 35.26
N ILE A 521 12.44 -3.19 34.18
CA ILE A 521 12.93 -3.09 32.78
C ILE A 521 13.80 -1.85 32.62
N VAL A 522 13.32 -0.67 33.03
CA VAL A 522 14.10 0.57 32.98
C VAL A 522 15.42 0.47 33.74
N ASN A 523 15.39 -0.04 34.95
CA ASN A 523 16.61 -0.22 35.75
C ASN A 523 17.61 -1.18 35.12
N SER A 524 17.13 -2.22 34.43
CA SER A 524 17.99 -3.14 33.66
C SER A 524 18.54 -2.50 32.41
N LEU A 525 17.75 -1.68 31.69
CA LEU A 525 18.23 -0.92 30.52
C LEU A 525 19.29 0.13 30.90
N LEU A 526 19.16 0.79 32.05
CA LEU A 526 20.15 1.75 32.55
C LEU A 526 21.52 1.13 32.88
N GLN A 527 21.58 -0.19 33.08
CA GLN A 527 22.85 -0.90 33.28
C GLN A 527 23.56 -1.29 31.98
N VAL A 528 23.00 -0.97 30.82
CA VAL A 528 23.59 -1.26 29.53
C VAL A 528 24.64 -0.21 29.21
N ASP A 529 25.89 -0.66 28.98
CA ASP A 529 26.94 0.22 28.50
C ASP A 529 26.81 0.41 26.96
N TRP A 530 26.52 1.63 26.55
CA TRP A 530 26.36 2.01 25.15
C TRP A 530 27.56 1.64 24.28
N ASN A 531 28.77 1.81 24.80
CA ASN A 531 30.02 1.57 24.05
C ASN A 531 30.32 0.10 23.83
N LYS A 532 29.64 -0.79 24.55
CA LYS A 532 29.71 -2.25 24.34
C LYS A 532 28.71 -2.78 23.32
N LEU A 533 27.90 -1.91 22.73
CA LEU A 533 26.89 -2.26 21.77
C LEU A 533 27.34 -1.95 20.34
N GLN A 534 27.04 -2.86 19.42
CA GLN A 534 27.07 -2.57 17.99
C GLN A 534 25.88 -1.66 17.62
N THR A 535 25.96 -0.94 16.50
CA THR A 535 24.92 0.02 16.06
C THR A 535 23.52 -0.59 16.07
N GLU A 536 23.33 -1.82 15.58
CA GLU A 536 22.04 -2.50 15.62
C GLU A 536 21.52 -2.75 17.05
N GLN A 537 22.43 -2.99 17.98
CA GLN A 537 22.10 -3.19 19.39
C GLN A 537 21.81 -1.86 20.09
N GLN A 538 22.47 -0.77 19.69
CA GLN A 538 22.15 0.60 20.14
C GLN A 538 20.74 0.98 19.68
N LEU A 539 20.36 0.70 18.44
CA LEU A 539 19.00 0.86 17.96
C LEU A 539 18.00 0.03 18.77
N THR A 540 18.39 -1.21 19.12
CA THR A 540 17.57 -2.10 19.96
C THR A 540 17.40 -1.57 21.38
N LEU A 541 18.45 -0.98 21.98
CA LEU A 541 18.39 -0.35 23.30
C LEU A 541 17.37 0.80 23.31
N ILE A 542 17.50 1.73 22.36
CA ILE A 542 16.60 2.87 22.28
C ILE A 542 15.16 2.38 22.04
N ARG A 543 15.00 1.43 21.12
CA ARG A 543 13.67 0.87 20.81
C ARG A 543 13.05 0.15 22.02
N ALA A 544 13.85 -0.53 22.83
CA ALA A 544 13.37 -1.17 24.08
C ALA A 544 12.84 -0.13 25.08
N TYR A 545 13.52 1.02 25.23
CA TYR A 545 12.98 2.15 25.97
C TYR A 545 11.66 2.66 25.41
N GLN A 546 11.60 2.90 24.08
CA GLN A 546 10.38 3.39 23.43
C GLN A 546 9.18 2.48 23.64
N ILE A 547 9.36 1.16 23.46
CA ILE A 547 8.30 0.17 23.65
C ILE A 547 7.89 0.11 25.15
N CYS A 548 8.87 0.17 26.04
CA CYS A 548 8.58 0.21 27.46
C CYS A 548 7.70 1.42 27.83
N PHE A 549 8.07 2.61 27.36
CA PHE A 549 7.30 3.84 27.64
C PHE A 549 5.92 3.84 26.99
N ASN A 550 5.79 3.30 25.78
CA ASN A 550 4.51 3.21 25.10
C ASN A 550 3.56 2.24 25.81
N ARG A 551 4.05 1.08 26.26
CA ARG A 551 3.21 -0.01 26.80
C ARG A 551 2.99 0.02 28.29
N PHE A 552 3.84 0.74 29.04
CA PHE A 552 3.80 0.83 30.51
C PHE A 552 3.69 2.25 31.03
N ASP A 553 3.40 3.20 30.16
CA ASP A 553 3.32 4.63 30.45
C ASP A 553 4.69 5.31 30.71
N ARG A 554 4.68 6.63 30.79
CA ARG A 554 5.86 7.45 30.98
C ARG A 554 6.54 7.15 32.32
N PRO A 555 7.87 6.98 32.35
CA PRO A 555 8.60 6.78 33.58
C PRO A 555 8.51 8.00 34.51
N GLY A 556 8.59 7.75 35.84
CA GLY A 556 8.62 8.81 36.86
C GLY A 556 9.86 9.70 36.72
N ARG A 557 9.80 10.92 37.26
CA ARG A 557 10.81 12.01 37.07
C ARG A 557 12.26 11.55 37.33
N SER A 558 12.54 10.87 38.40
CA SER A 558 13.91 10.39 38.72
C SER A 558 14.45 9.40 37.67
N ASN A 559 13.59 8.55 37.09
CA ASN A 559 14.01 7.66 36.03
C ASN A 559 14.19 8.44 34.72
N VAL A 560 13.35 9.45 34.43
CA VAL A 560 13.52 10.33 33.26
C VAL A 560 14.89 10.97 33.26
N GLU A 561 15.31 11.56 34.41
CA GLU A 561 16.61 12.19 34.57
C GLU A 561 17.76 11.21 34.28
N LYS A 562 17.71 10.02 34.85
CA LYS A 562 18.72 8.96 34.61
C LYS A 562 18.77 8.49 33.18
N ILE A 563 17.60 8.35 32.49
CA ILE A 563 17.53 7.92 31.13
C ILE A 563 18.08 9.02 30.20
N VAL A 564 17.76 10.28 30.48
CA VAL A 564 18.32 11.41 29.72
C VAL A 564 19.85 11.43 29.90
N GLN A 565 20.37 11.28 31.11
CA GLN A 565 21.81 11.17 31.34
C GLN A 565 22.46 9.99 30.61
N HIS A 566 21.74 8.89 30.42
CA HIS A 566 22.22 7.72 29.72
C HIS A 566 22.22 7.90 28.20
N LEU A 567 21.23 8.56 27.61
CA LEU A 567 21.06 8.65 26.15
C LEU A 567 21.56 9.98 25.53
N ASP A 568 21.41 11.10 26.23
CA ASP A 568 21.69 12.43 25.69
C ASP A 568 23.17 12.67 25.30
N PRO A 569 24.18 12.07 25.97
CA PRO A 569 25.57 12.17 25.53
C PRO A 569 25.84 11.57 24.15
N HIS A 570 24.97 10.67 23.66
CA HIS A 570 25.08 9.99 22.37
C HIS A 570 24.25 10.66 21.27
N PHE A 571 23.60 11.78 21.55
CA PHE A 571 22.85 12.60 20.61
C PHE A 571 23.52 13.97 20.40
N PRO A 572 23.82 14.38 19.14
CA PRO A 572 23.66 13.68 17.87
C PRO A 572 24.59 12.48 17.71
N ALA A 573 24.10 11.42 17.06
CA ALA A 573 24.84 10.23 16.71
C ALA A 573 25.38 10.31 15.26
N GLN A 574 26.15 9.29 14.84
CA GLN A 574 26.78 9.23 13.53
C GLN A 574 25.82 8.91 12.37
N THR A 575 24.69 8.25 12.65
CA THR A 575 23.76 7.81 11.61
C THR A 575 22.37 8.41 11.77
N PHE A 576 21.66 8.54 10.67
CA PHE A 576 20.28 9.04 10.67
C PHE A 576 19.35 8.16 11.52
N GLU A 577 19.50 6.86 11.45
CA GLU A 577 18.68 5.89 12.17
C GLU A 577 18.80 6.08 13.70
N LEU A 578 20.01 6.23 14.21
CA LEU A 578 20.24 6.52 15.62
C LEU A 578 19.70 7.91 15.99
N ASN A 579 19.94 8.91 15.15
CA ASN A 579 19.43 10.27 15.38
C ASN A 579 17.90 10.32 15.38
N TRP A 580 17.25 9.56 14.52
CA TRP A 580 15.79 9.41 14.52
C TRP A 580 15.28 8.92 15.89
N LEU A 581 15.77 7.76 16.34
CA LEU A 581 15.29 7.16 17.59
C LEU A 581 15.68 7.99 18.82
N LEU A 582 16.89 8.53 18.86
CA LEU A 582 17.36 9.37 19.97
C LEU A 582 16.56 10.67 20.05
N CYS A 583 16.38 11.38 18.93
CA CYS A 583 15.61 12.62 18.88
C CYS A 583 14.18 12.40 19.37
N GLU A 584 13.50 11.36 18.85
CA GLU A 584 12.13 11.01 19.26
C GLU A 584 12.05 10.66 20.75
N THR A 585 13.02 9.89 21.26
CA THR A 585 13.03 9.46 22.66
C THR A 585 13.34 10.61 23.61
N LEU A 586 14.35 11.44 23.30
CA LEU A 586 14.73 12.59 24.10
C LEU A 586 13.66 13.69 24.07
N ALA A 587 12.98 13.87 22.93
CA ALA A 587 11.84 14.77 22.82
C ALA A 587 10.66 14.31 23.70
N TYR A 588 10.35 13.02 23.69
CA TYR A 588 9.33 12.44 24.59
C TYR A 588 9.68 12.67 26.08
N LEU A 589 10.94 12.46 26.45
CA LEU A 589 11.43 12.65 27.82
C LEU A 589 11.58 14.13 28.19
N GLN A 590 11.48 15.06 27.24
CA GLN A 590 11.69 16.50 27.44
C GLN A 590 13.13 16.80 27.88
N SER A 591 14.14 16.19 27.22
CA SER A 591 15.55 16.51 27.50
C SER A 591 15.81 18.01 27.27
N PRO A 592 16.53 18.70 28.18
CA PRO A 592 16.82 20.13 28.04
C PRO A 592 17.65 20.49 26.80
N SER A 593 18.45 19.56 26.30
CA SER A 593 19.33 19.76 25.14
C SER A 593 18.68 19.47 23.80
N VAL A 594 17.55 18.69 23.77
CA VAL A 594 17.00 18.10 22.55
C VAL A 594 16.54 19.15 21.54
N ALA A 595 16.00 20.28 22.03
CA ALA A 595 15.58 21.37 21.14
C ALA A 595 16.77 21.94 20.35
N TYR A 596 17.88 22.27 21.05
CA TYR A 596 19.08 22.80 20.42
C TYR A 596 19.73 21.77 19.47
N LYS A 597 20.01 20.56 19.96
CA LYS A 597 20.65 19.50 19.19
C LYS A 597 19.81 19.09 17.96
N GLY A 598 18.49 18.98 18.12
CA GLY A 598 17.57 18.65 17.04
C GLY A 598 17.49 19.75 15.97
N MET A 599 17.54 21.04 16.38
CA MET A 599 17.60 22.15 15.42
C MET A 599 18.92 22.18 14.65
N GLN A 600 20.05 21.84 15.27
CA GLN A 600 21.32 21.67 14.54
C GLN A 600 21.21 20.54 13.49
N LEU A 601 20.56 19.43 13.84
CA LEU A 601 20.29 18.36 12.87
C LEU A 601 19.38 18.84 11.72
N ILE A 602 18.30 19.56 11.99
CA ILE A 602 17.43 20.12 10.94
C ILE A 602 18.23 21.02 9.99
N LYS A 603 19.10 21.87 10.54
CA LYS A 603 19.93 22.81 9.78
C LYS A 603 20.93 22.10 8.87
N ASN A 604 21.53 21.01 9.36
CA ASN A 604 22.64 20.32 8.71
C ASN A 604 22.20 19.06 7.92
N ALA A 605 20.97 18.58 8.10
CA ALA A 605 20.49 17.40 7.42
C ALA A 605 20.45 17.59 5.89
N PRO A 606 21.02 16.65 5.13
CA PRO A 606 21.16 16.76 3.67
C PRO A 606 19.84 16.57 2.91
N THR A 607 18.86 15.89 3.53
CA THR A 607 17.60 15.55 2.88
C THR A 607 16.40 16.15 3.59
N GLN A 608 15.31 16.35 2.83
CA GLN A 608 14.05 16.83 3.40
C GLN A 608 13.42 15.80 4.33
N GLU A 609 13.64 14.52 4.08
CA GLU A 609 13.15 13.41 4.90
C GLU A 609 13.76 13.47 6.30
N GLU A 610 15.07 13.65 6.40
CA GLU A 610 15.75 13.78 7.68
C GLU A 610 15.29 15.04 8.44
N GLN A 611 15.22 16.19 7.76
CA GLN A 611 14.75 17.43 8.36
C GLN A 611 13.31 17.29 8.87
N MET A 612 12.45 16.62 8.09
CA MET A 612 11.05 16.40 8.44
C MET A 612 10.91 15.49 9.67
N GLU A 613 11.76 14.47 9.79
CA GLU A 613 11.74 13.56 10.93
C GLU A 613 12.14 14.28 12.24
N TYR A 614 13.19 15.07 12.20
CA TYR A 614 13.60 15.83 13.37
C TYR A 614 12.55 16.89 13.74
N ALA A 615 12.00 17.60 12.76
CA ALA A 615 10.92 18.55 13.00
C ALA A 615 9.68 17.88 13.58
N ARG A 616 9.32 16.69 13.09
CA ARG A 616 8.24 15.86 13.63
C ARG A 616 8.48 15.50 15.09
N SER A 617 9.70 15.12 15.44
CA SER A 617 10.06 14.75 16.79
C SER A 617 10.01 15.94 17.76
N LEU A 618 10.48 17.12 17.31
CA LEU A 618 10.54 18.33 18.14
C LEU A 618 9.18 19.01 18.42
N ARG A 619 8.13 18.68 17.68
CA ARG A 619 6.84 19.38 17.74
C ARG A 619 6.16 19.40 19.12
N PHE A 620 6.51 18.48 20.00
CA PHE A 620 5.98 18.38 21.37
C PHE A 620 6.98 18.83 22.46
N VAL A 621 8.15 19.29 22.07
CA VAL A 621 9.16 19.73 23.03
C VAL A 621 8.78 21.09 23.60
N LYS A 622 8.68 21.15 24.95
CA LYS A 622 8.31 22.34 25.71
C LYS A 622 9.51 23.04 26.35
N GLN A 623 10.58 22.31 26.63
CA GLN A 623 11.76 22.79 27.36
C GLN A 623 12.97 22.97 26.42
N GLY A 624 13.98 23.71 26.88
CA GLY A 624 15.25 23.89 26.13
C GLY A 624 15.19 24.85 24.95
N TRP A 625 14.11 25.58 24.77
CA TRP A 625 13.94 26.57 23.70
C TRP A 625 14.36 27.99 24.16
N SER A 626 15.17 28.68 23.36
CA SER A 626 15.19 30.12 23.35
C SER A 626 14.15 30.69 22.35
N THR A 627 13.77 31.93 22.48
CA THR A 627 12.85 32.57 21.53
C THR A 627 13.43 32.58 20.10
N SER A 628 14.75 32.82 19.95
CA SER A 628 15.42 32.74 18.65
C SER A 628 15.34 31.33 18.05
N LEU A 629 15.65 30.29 18.82
CA LEU A 629 15.63 28.89 18.35
C LEU A 629 14.22 28.44 17.95
N ARG A 630 13.20 28.89 18.70
CA ARG A 630 11.80 28.64 18.29
C ARG A 630 11.42 29.36 17.01
N ARG A 631 11.92 30.60 16.83
CA ARG A 631 11.72 31.36 15.60
C ARG A 631 12.32 30.62 14.41
N GLU A 632 13.53 30.12 14.50
CA GLU A 632 14.20 29.33 13.49
C GLU A 632 13.39 28.05 13.17
N TYR A 633 12.81 27.38 14.19
CA TYR A 633 11.96 26.21 13.99
C TYR A 633 10.69 26.53 13.19
N PHE A 634 10.03 27.68 13.46
CA PHE A 634 8.85 28.10 12.69
C PHE A 634 9.21 28.64 11.30
N GLU A 635 10.39 29.21 11.12
CA GLU A 635 10.91 29.60 9.79
C GLU A 635 11.16 28.40 8.90
N TRP A 636 11.60 27.27 9.47
CA TRP A 636 11.75 26.03 8.72
C TRP A 636 10.46 25.60 8.00
N PHE A 637 9.28 25.86 8.54
CA PHE A 637 8.02 25.51 7.88
C PHE A 637 7.78 26.26 6.58
N PHE A 638 8.31 27.47 6.41
CA PHE A 638 8.25 28.19 5.14
C PHE A 638 9.14 27.51 4.08
N LYS A 639 10.29 27.01 4.48
CA LYS A 639 11.15 26.19 3.62
C LYS A 639 10.47 24.86 3.29
N ALA A 640 9.96 24.17 4.30
CA ALA A 640 9.32 22.85 4.18
C ALA A 640 8.03 22.88 3.34
N ALA A 641 7.33 24.00 3.30
CA ALA A 641 6.17 24.19 2.44
C ALA A 641 6.48 24.03 0.94
N ASN A 642 7.74 24.16 0.53
CA ASN A 642 8.20 23.97 -0.85
C ASN A 642 8.82 22.60 -1.10
N TYR A 643 8.88 21.72 -0.08
CA TYR A 643 9.32 20.33 -0.27
C TYR A 643 8.35 19.56 -1.13
N ARG A 644 8.85 18.55 -1.82
CA ARG A 644 8.08 17.74 -2.76
C ARG A 644 7.90 16.33 -2.22
N GLY A 645 6.70 15.82 -2.34
CA GLY A 645 6.38 14.48 -1.88
C GLY A 645 5.04 13.98 -2.42
N GLY A 646 4.56 12.87 -1.89
CA GLY A 646 3.27 12.28 -2.24
C GLY A 646 2.07 13.14 -1.83
N ALA A 647 0.88 12.68 -2.17
CA ALA A 647 -0.36 13.46 -2.00
C ALA A 647 -0.67 13.87 -0.54
N SER A 648 -0.15 13.13 0.45
CA SER A 648 -0.30 13.47 1.88
C SER A 648 0.81 14.36 2.44
N PHE A 649 1.85 14.64 1.67
CA PHE A 649 3.07 15.29 2.15
C PHE A 649 2.83 16.66 2.81
N SER A 650 2.11 17.54 2.13
CA SER A 650 1.84 18.89 2.65
C SER A 650 0.99 18.86 3.92
N LYS A 651 0.10 17.88 4.04
CA LYS A 651 -0.71 17.69 5.25
C LYS A 651 0.14 17.24 6.44
N PHE A 652 1.14 16.43 6.22
CA PHE A 652 2.06 16.07 7.30
C PHE A 652 2.85 17.30 7.80
N ILE A 653 3.32 18.17 6.91
CA ILE A 653 3.96 19.43 7.31
C ILE A 653 2.99 20.31 8.12
N GLU A 654 1.72 20.41 7.66
CA GLU A 654 0.67 21.14 8.38
C GLU A 654 0.41 20.53 9.79
N PHE A 655 0.33 19.21 9.90
CA PHE A 655 0.13 18.54 11.18
C PHE A 655 1.30 18.79 12.14
N ILE A 656 2.54 18.70 11.65
CA ILE A 656 3.73 18.98 12.47
C ILE A 656 3.67 20.41 12.99
N ARG A 657 3.35 21.39 12.11
CA ARG A 657 3.24 22.79 12.49
C ARG A 657 2.13 23.03 13.51
N ASN A 658 0.95 22.45 13.31
CA ASN A 658 -0.19 22.63 14.19
C ASN A 658 0.08 22.07 15.58
N ASP A 659 0.68 20.88 15.68
CA ASP A 659 1.10 20.29 16.96
C ASP A 659 2.17 21.16 17.64
N ALA A 660 3.12 21.71 16.87
CA ALA A 660 4.15 22.61 17.39
C ALA A 660 3.56 23.92 17.95
N VAL A 661 2.61 24.52 17.23
CA VAL A 661 1.88 25.72 17.70
C VAL A 661 1.08 25.42 18.96
N ALA A 662 0.38 24.29 19.00
CA ALA A 662 -0.40 23.86 20.17
C ALA A 662 0.48 23.60 21.42
N SER A 663 1.77 23.30 21.23
CA SER A 663 2.73 23.09 22.32
C SER A 663 3.28 24.38 22.95
N LEU A 664 3.04 25.54 22.33
CA LEU A 664 3.56 26.83 22.79
C LEU A 664 2.87 27.36 24.05
N SER A 665 3.65 27.98 24.92
CA SER A 665 3.10 28.80 26.00
C SER A 665 2.42 30.07 25.44
N ARG A 666 1.50 30.68 26.20
CA ARG A 666 0.89 31.96 25.82
C ARG A 666 1.96 33.04 25.57
N THR A 667 2.99 33.09 26.39
CA THR A 667 4.10 34.03 26.25
C THR A 667 4.83 33.82 24.93
N ASP A 668 5.10 32.58 24.54
CA ASP A 668 5.79 32.28 23.30
C ASP A 668 4.89 32.58 22.08
N GLN A 669 3.59 32.32 22.16
CA GLN A 669 2.64 32.69 21.12
C GLN A 669 2.63 34.19 20.85
N VAL A 670 2.71 35.03 21.89
CA VAL A 670 2.79 36.47 21.76
C VAL A 670 4.13 36.91 21.13
N LYS A 671 5.26 36.38 21.62
CA LYS A 671 6.59 36.70 21.12
C LYS A 671 6.84 36.28 19.67
N LEU A 672 6.14 35.27 19.22
CA LEU A 672 6.28 34.69 17.88
C LEU A 672 5.11 35.03 16.95
N LYS A 673 4.19 35.89 17.38
CA LYS A 673 2.95 36.19 16.65
C LYS A 673 3.23 36.58 15.20
N ASP A 674 4.25 37.39 14.95
CA ASP A 674 4.63 37.86 13.62
C ASP A 674 5.00 36.75 12.64
N ILE A 675 5.57 35.63 13.14
CA ILE A 675 5.90 34.46 12.31
C ILE A 675 4.80 33.43 12.28
N LEU A 676 4.02 33.28 13.35
CA LEU A 676 2.92 32.34 13.42
C LEU A 676 1.76 32.75 12.50
N ASP A 677 1.50 34.07 12.37
CA ASP A 677 0.45 34.61 11.49
C ASP A 677 0.85 34.60 10.01
N LYS A 678 2.13 34.48 9.70
CA LYS A 678 2.59 34.33 8.31
C LYS A 678 2.15 32.97 7.76
N LYS A 679 1.51 32.98 6.61
CA LYS A 679 1.19 31.79 5.86
C LYS A 679 2.19 31.60 4.72
N PRO A 680 2.61 30.36 4.42
CA PRO A 680 3.36 30.09 3.20
C PRO A 680 2.56 30.58 2.00
N VAL A 681 3.15 31.43 1.17
CA VAL A 681 2.49 31.89 -0.05
C VAL A 681 2.52 30.74 -1.06
N ARG A 682 1.40 30.08 -1.21
CA ARG A 682 1.13 29.17 -2.32
C ARG A 682 -0.12 29.67 -3.03
N LYS A 683 -0.08 29.77 -4.35
CA LYS A 683 -1.30 30.01 -5.13
C LYS A 683 -2.26 28.86 -4.86
N SER A 684 -3.50 29.17 -4.56
CA SER A 684 -4.52 28.14 -4.42
C SER A 684 -4.72 27.40 -5.76
N PRO A 685 -5.11 26.12 -5.76
CA PRO A 685 -5.47 25.42 -6.99
C PRO A 685 -6.53 26.19 -7.81
N LEU A 686 -7.46 26.88 -7.13
CA LEU A 686 -8.50 27.68 -7.78
C LEU A 686 -7.91 28.91 -8.49
N GLU A 687 -6.97 29.62 -7.89
CA GLU A 687 -6.27 30.74 -8.53
C GLU A 687 -5.46 30.27 -9.75
N MET A 688 -4.77 29.14 -9.63
CA MET A 688 -4.01 28.54 -10.73
C MET A 688 -4.96 28.11 -11.87
N LEU A 689 -6.11 27.54 -11.53
CA LEU A 689 -7.15 27.14 -12.49
C LEU A 689 -7.72 28.38 -13.19
N ALA A 690 -8.09 29.43 -12.43
CA ALA A 690 -8.62 30.67 -12.98
C ALA A 690 -7.62 31.34 -13.94
N GLU A 691 -6.35 31.39 -13.61
CA GLU A 691 -5.29 31.91 -14.49
C GLU A 691 -5.14 31.04 -15.76
N ALA A 692 -5.18 29.72 -15.63
CA ALA A 692 -5.04 28.80 -16.75
C ALA A 692 -6.22 28.85 -17.72
N MET A 693 -7.43 29.10 -17.21
CA MET A 693 -8.67 29.19 -17.98
C MET A 693 -8.93 30.60 -18.54
N ALA A 694 -8.17 31.61 -18.10
CA ALA A 694 -8.36 32.98 -18.53
C ALA A 694 -8.29 33.12 -20.08
N GLY A 695 -9.36 33.66 -20.67
CA GLY A 695 -9.44 33.88 -22.12
C GLY A 695 -9.88 32.67 -22.97
N ARG A 696 -10.28 31.56 -22.34
CA ARG A 696 -10.86 30.40 -23.06
C ARG A 696 -12.39 30.48 -23.09
N SER A 697 -12.96 30.10 -24.22
CA SER A 697 -14.43 30.00 -24.40
C SER A 697 -14.84 28.52 -24.55
N TYR A 698 -16.10 28.27 -24.23
CA TYR A 698 -16.73 26.98 -24.54
C TYR A 698 -16.72 26.71 -26.05
N ILE A 699 -16.30 25.51 -26.45
CA ILE A 699 -16.26 25.10 -27.85
C ILE A 699 -17.49 24.23 -28.17
N LYS A 700 -17.58 23.08 -27.50
CA LYS A 700 -18.75 22.18 -27.64
C LYS A 700 -18.70 21.11 -26.54
N GLU A 701 -19.80 20.41 -26.37
CA GLU A 701 -19.83 19.18 -25.58
C GLU A 701 -19.23 18.02 -26.38
N TRP A 702 -18.11 17.49 -25.86
CA TRP A 702 -17.43 16.34 -26.45
C TRP A 702 -18.01 15.04 -25.93
N LYS A 703 -18.35 14.11 -26.83
CA LYS A 703 -18.82 12.77 -26.49
C LYS A 703 -17.67 11.76 -26.59
N LEU A 704 -17.68 10.75 -25.70
CA LEU A 704 -16.65 9.72 -25.63
C LEU A 704 -16.45 9.02 -26.98
N ASP A 705 -17.53 8.62 -27.65
CA ASP A 705 -17.46 7.92 -28.95
C ASP A 705 -16.80 8.77 -30.04
N GLU A 706 -17.08 10.06 -30.06
CA GLU A 706 -16.46 11.01 -30.99
C GLU A 706 -14.97 11.16 -30.71
N LEU A 707 -14.61 11.40 -29.45
CA LEU A 707 -13.21 11.55 -29.05
C LEU A 707 -12.40 10.29 -29.26
N SER A 708 -12.98 9.12 -29.01
CA SER A 708 -12.33 7.83 -29.23
C SER A 708 -12.01 7.59 -30.71
N LYS A 709 -12.92 7.95 -31.62
CA LYS A 709 -12.69 7.90 -33.06
C LYS A 709 -11.53 8.79 -33.50
N ILE A 710 -11.51 10.01 -32.95
CA ILE A 710 -10.47 10.99 -33.25
C ILE A 710 -9.12 10.52 -32.70
N ALA A 711 -9.08 10.03 -31.49
CA ALA A 711 -7.86 9.59 -30.82
C ALA A 711 -7.28 8.30 -31.44
N ALA A 712 -8.12 7.41 -31.97
CA ALA A 712 -7.67 6.17 -32.60
C ALA A 712 -6.62 6.37 -33.70
N THR A 713 -6.69 7.48 -34.42
CA THR A 713 -5.76 7.82 -35.53
C THR A 713 -4.90 9.04 -35.25
N GLY A 714 -5.28 9.85 -34.22
CA GLY A 714 -4.73 11.18 -34.01
C GLY A 714 -3.52 11.27 -33.09
N MET A 715 -3.02 10.16 -32.51
CA MET A 715 -1.99 10.18 -31.46
C MET A 715 -0.54 10.28 -31.95
N LYS A 716 -0.31 10.58 -33.22
CA LYS A 716 1.03 10.79 -33.77
C LYS A 716 1.29 12.28 -34.03
N ASN A 717 2.56 12.66 -34.02
CA ASN A 717 3.02 14.03 -34.24
C ASN A 717 2.38 15.06 -33.31
N ARG A 718 2.24 14.69 -32.04
CA ARG A 718 1.69 15.55 -30.98
C ARG A 718 2.72 16.55 -30.46
N SER A 719 2.23 17.59 -29.82
CA SER A 719 3.06 18.60 -29.16
C SER A 719 3.14 18.37 -27.66
N TYR A 720 4.31 18.02 -27.14
CA TYR A 720 4.54 17.87 -25.71
C TYR A 720 4.27 19.19 -24.95
N ALA A 721 4.82 20.31 -25.46
CA ALA A 721 4.66 21.61 -24.83
C ALA A 721 3.19 22.06 -24.80
N ASN A 722 2.45 21.83 -25.89
CA ASN A 722 1.02 22.15 -25.93
C ASN A 722 0.20 21.20 -25.02
N GLY A 723 0.51 19.90 -25.00
CA GLY A 723 -0.13 18.95 -24.11
C GLY A 723 0.04 19.33 -22.63
N ARG A 724 1.25 19.70 -22.22
CA ARG A 724 1.52 20.22 -20.88
C ARG A 724 0.75 21.51 -20.58
N LYS A 725 0.68 22.43 -21.57
CA LYS A 725 -0.11 23.64 -21.45
C LYS A 725 -1.59 23.35 -21.28
N MET A 726 -2.12 22.36 -22.03
CA MET A 726 -3.54 21.96 -21.95
C MET A 726 -3.87 21.26 -20.63
N PHE A 727 -2.96 20.47 -20.10
CA PHE A 727 -3.08 19.87 -18.76
C PHE A 727 -3.29 20.95 -17.68
N GLY A 728 -2.62 22.10 -17.86
CA GLY A 728 -2.86 23.29 -17.05
C GLY A 728 -4.19 23.98 -17.37
N ALA A 729 -4.45 24.19 -18.66
CA ALA A 729 -5.57 25.01 -19.14
C ALA A 729 -6.97 24.46 -18.78
N VAL A 730 -7.10 23.15 -18.62
CA VAL A 730 -8.36 22.52 -18.17
C VAL A 730 -8.31 22.09 -16.70
N GLY A 731 -7.30 22.56 -15.98
CA GLY A 731 -7.23 22.42 -14.52
C GLY A 731 -6.86 21.04 -14.00
N CYS A 732 -6.39 20.10 -14.83
CA CYS A 732 -5.98 18.77 -14.37
C CYS A 732 -4.97 18.85 -13.22
N PHE A 733 -3.94 19.70 -13.35
CA PHE A 733 -2.90 19.83 -12.33
C PHE A 733 -3.38 20.48 -11.02
N ALA A 734 -4.56 21.10 -11.00
CA ALA A 734 -5.15 21.62 -9.76
C ALA A 734 -5.45 20.48 -8.77
N CYS A 735 -5.90 19.34 -9.28
CA CYS A 735 -6.27 18.16 -8.50
C CYS A 735 -5.24 17.02 -8.63
N HIS A 736 -4.66 16.83 -9.80
CA HIS A 736 -3.80 15.70 -10.11
C HIS A 736 -2.32 16.06 -10.05
N ARG A 737 -1.54 15.17 -9.48
CA ARG A 737 -0.09 15.17 -9.61
C ARG A 737 0.29 14.50 -10.93
N PHE A 738 1.30 15.05 -11.60
CA PHE A 738 1.90 14.48 -12.80
C PHE A 738 3.39 14.85 -12.88
N ALA A 739 4.27 13.88 -13.07
CA ALA A 739 5.73 14.08 -13.16
C ALA A 739 6.30 15.01 -12.06
N ASN A 740 5.90 14.83 -10.83
CA ASN A 740 6.27 15.62 -9.64
C ASN A 740 5.73 17.06 -9.57
N GLU A 741 4.79 17.43 -10.44
CA GLU A 741 4.10 18.72 -10.41
C GLU A 741 2.61 18.54 -10.20
N GLY A 742 1.89 19.55 -9.73
CA GLY A 742 0.45 19.62 -9.64
C GLY A 742 -0.12 19.30 -8.27
N GLY A 743 -1.45 19.16 -8.25
CA GLY A 743 -2.28 19.02 -7.07
C GLY A 743 -2.25 17.63 -6.46
N MET A 744 -2.95 17.50 -5.32
CA MET A 744 -2.91 16.30 -4.49
C MET A 744 -4.29 15.83 -4.05
N THR A 745 -5.35 16.43 -4.60
CA THR A 745 -6.74 16.06 -4.28
C THR A 745 -7.27 14.93 -5.17
N GLY A 746 -6.67 14.71 -6.33
CA GLY A 746 -6.90 13.57 -7.23
C GLY A 746 -5.74 12.57 -7.25
N PRO A 747 -5.91 11.43 -7.95
CA PRO A 747 -4.84 10.44 -8.12
C PRO A 747 -3.63 11.00 -8.88
N ASP A 748 -2.46 10.43 -8.59
CA ASP A 748 -1.24 10.67 -9.38
C ASP A 748 -1.40 10.02 -10.77
N LEU A 749 -1.25 10.82 -11.80
CA LEU A 749 -1.41 10.39 -13.19
C LEU A 749 -0.08 10.00 -13.87
N THR A 750 1.05 10.07 -13.17
CA THR A 750 2.37 9.75 -13.75
C THR A 750 2.42 8.34 -14.34
N GLY A 751 1.82 7.36 -13.64
CA GLY A 751 1.73 5.97 -14.10
C GLY A 751 0.53 5.65 -15.00
N SER A 752 -0.20 6.64 -15.53
CA SER A 752 -1.45 6.41 -16.28
C SER A 752 -1.25 5.59 -17.55
N SER A 753 -0.12 5.74 -18.23
CA SER A 753 0.22 4.98 -19.44
C SER A 753 0.38 3.48 -19.21
N GLY A 754 0.69 3.06 -17.99
CA GLY A 754 0.75 1.65 -17.60
C GLY A 754 -0.63 1.02 -17.39
N ARG A 755 -1.66 1.84 -17.14
CA ARG A 755 -3.02 1.40 -16.77
C ARG A 755 -4.05 1.61 -17.87
N TYR A 756 -3.98 2.73 -18.57
CA TYR A 756 -5.03 3.21 -19.47
C TYR A 756 -4.53 3.26 -20.92
N ASN A 757 -5.32 2.74 -21.82
CA ASN A 757 -5.25 3.11 -23.23
C ASN A 757 -5.94 4.46 -23.44
N THR A 758 -5.90 4.96 -24.66
CA THR A 758 -6.47 6.29 -25.01
C THR A 758 -7.97 6.35 -24.74
N HIS A 759 -8.71 5.28 -25.05
CA HIS A 759 -10.15 5.21 -24.81
C HIS A 759 -10.48 5.18 -23.34
N ASP A 760 -9.82 4.30 -22.57
CA ASP A 760 -10.08 4.16 -21.15
C ASP A 760 -9.73 5.46 -20.41
N LEU A 761 -8.65 6.15 -20.79
CA LEU A 761 -8.31 7.46 -20.23
C LEU A 761 -9.38 8.51 -20.56
N LEU A 762 -9.85 8.55 -21.82
CA LEU A 762 -10.95 9.45 -22.21
C LEU A 762 -12.23 9.15 -21.42
N ASP A 763 -12.57 7.88 -21.23
CA ASP A 763 -13.74 7.49 -20.43
C ASP A 763 -13.65 7.98 -18.98
N GLN A 764 -12.46 7.90 -18.36
CA GLN A 764 -12.24 8.45 -17.02
C GLN A 764 -12.38 9.98 -16.95
N ILE A 765 -12.09 10.69 -18.06
CA ILE A 765 -12.21 12.16 -18.11
C ILE A 765 -13.64 12.60 -18.42
N VAL A 766 -14.30 11.94 -19.38
CA VAL A 766 -15.64 12.29 -19.86
C VAL A 766 -16.73 11.79 -18.89
N ASN A 767 -16.52 10.61 -18.28
CA ASN A 767 -17.45 9.95 -17.38
C ASN A 767 -16.82 9.69 -16.01
N PRO A 768 -16.36 10.73 -15.27
CA PRO A 768 -15.57 10.56 -14.06
C PRO A 768 -16.28 9.86 -12.90
N SER A 769 -17.61 9.85 -12.92
CA SER A 769 -18.44 9.15 -11.92
C SER A 769 -18.71 7.69 -12.24
N LYS A 770 -18.24 7.18 -13.38
CA LYS A 770 -18.48 5.80 -13.81
C LYS A 770 -17.71 4.80 -12.94
N GLU A 771 -16.47 5.15 -12.60
CA GLU A 771 -15.60 4.39 -11.70
C GLU A 771 -14.77 5.35 -10.85
N ILE A 772 -15.01 5.38 -9.54
CA ILE A 772 -14.28 6.24 -8.62
C ILE A 772 -13.34 5.34 -7.80
N ASN A 773 -12.04 5.65 -7.83
CA ASN A 773 -11.08 4.96 -6.99
C ASN A 773 -11.44 5.15 -5.51
N GLU A 774 -11.49 4.05 -4.73
CA GLU A 774 -11.89 4.06 -3.31
C GLU A 774 -11.12 5.08 -2.45
N GLN A 775 -9.87 5.37 -2.78
CA GLN A 775 -9.05 6.36 -2.08
C GLN A 775 -9.51 7.81 -2.32
N PHE A 776 -10.35 8.05 -3.32
CA PHE A 776 -10.83 9.36 -3.73
C PHE A 776 -12.36 9.47 -3.71
N VAL A 777 -13.05 8.42 -3.27
CA VAL A 777 -14.50 8.44 -3.11
C VAL A 777 -14.87 9.43 -2.02
N PRO A 778 -15.67 10.47 -2.32
CA PRO A 778 -16.26 11.29 -1.28
C PRO A 778 -17.27 10.47 -0.47
N ILE A 779 -17.55 10.91 0.73
CA ILE A 779 -18.66 10.38 1.51
C ILE A 779 -19.81 11.38 1.51
N GLU A 780 -21.03 10.85 1.50
CA GLU A 780 -22.25 11.60 1.77
C GLU A 780 -22.58 11.43 3.26
N VAL A 781 -22.62 12.55 3.95
CA VAL A 781 -23.03 12.63 5.35
C VAL A 781 -24.47 13.12 5.38
N ILE A 782 -25.36 12.37 6.04
CA ILE A 782 -26.72 12.81 6.33
C ILE A 782 -26.90 12.79 7.85
N THR A 783 -27.28 13.92 8.42
CA THR A 783 -27.54 14.03 9.85
C THR A 783 -29.01 13.70 10.18
N LEU A 784 -29.31 13.49 11.45
CA LEU A 784 -30.67 13.21 11.93
C LEU A 784 -31.64 14.41 11.72
N ASP A 785 -31.09 15.64 11.72
CA ASP A 785 -31.84 16.87 11.41
C ASP A 785 -31.96 17.14 9.89
N GLY A 786 -31.50 16.23 9.05
CA GLY A 786 -31.63 16.28 7.59
C GLY A 786 -30.56 17.10 6.85
N ARG A 787 -29.53 17.64 7.54
CA ARG A 787 -28.42 18.28 6.85
C ARG A 787 -27.65 17.25 6.01
N LYS A 788 -27.19 17.67 4.85
CA LYS A 788 -26.39 16.84 3.93
C LYS A 788 -25.07 17.54 3.62
N ALA A 789 -24.01 16.80 3.65
CA ALA A 789 -22.72 17.24 3.17
C ALA A 789 -22.06 16.12 2.38
N THR A 790 -21.33 16.48 1.33
CA THR A 790 -20.53 15.53 0.54
C THR A 790 -19.10 16.02 0.52
N GLY A 791 -18.17 15.15 0.80
CA GLY A 791 -16.75 15.53 0.79
C GLY A 791 -15.83 14.40 1.17
N ILE A 792 -14.53 14.68 1.13
CA ILE A 792 -13.50 13.72 1.50
C ILE A 792 -13.28 13.78 3.01
N VAL A 793 -13.32 12.63 3.67
CA VAL A 793 -13.01 12.54 5.11
C VAL A 793 -11.58 13.00 5.36
N VAL A 794 -11.44 14.04 6.17
CA VAL A 794 -10.13 14.59 6.56
C VAL A 794 -9.81 14.33 8.03
N ASN A 795 -10.82 14.01 8.84
CA ASN A 795 -10.61 13.61 10.23
C ASN A 795 -11.72 12.69 10.73
N LEU A 796 -11.33 11.64 11.43
CA LEU A 796 -12.20 10.75 12.22
C LEU A 796 -11.65 10.71 13.63
N ASN A 797 -12.21 11.53 14.53
CA ASN A 797 -12.01 11.35 15.96
C ASN A 797 -13.15 10.49 16.50
N GLY A 798 -12.93 9.69 17.52
CA GLY A 798 -13.89 8.70 18.05
C GLY A 798 -15.37 9.11 17.94
N ASP A 799 -15.69 10.34 18.31
CA ASP A 799 -17.07 10.88 18.31
C ASP A 799 -17.38 11.87 17.16
N SER A 800 -16.43 12.20 16.28
CA SER A 800 -16.66 13.17 15.18
C SER A 800 -16.07 12.72 13.86
N VAL A 801 -16.77 13.09 12.77
CA VAL A 801 -16.32 12.97 11.39
C VAL A 801 -16.17 14.38 10.83
N THR A 802 -14.98 14.71 10.33
CA THR A 802 -14.74 15.97 9.63
C THR A 802 -14.53 15.67 8.15
N VAL A 803 -15.30 16.30 7.30
CA VAL A 803 -15.22 16.20 5.85
C VAL A 803 -14.74 17.52 5.26
N ASN A 804 -13.90 17.45 4.24
CA ASN A 804 -13.60 18.57 3.38
C ASN A 804 -14.67 18.62 2.29
N THR A 805 -15.46 19.66 2.25
CA THR A 805 -16.59 19.84 1.33
C THR A 805 -16.23 20.58 0.06
N ASP A 806 -15.01 21.16 -0.02
CA ASP A 806 -14.51 21.82 -1.22
C ASP A 806 -13.14 21.23 -1.61
N MET A 807 -13.04 20.65 -2.80
CA MET A 807 -11.81 20.05 -3.31
C MET A 807 -10.72 21.07 -3.62
N PHE A 808 -11.07 22.32 -3.85
CA PHE A 808 -10.15 23.40 -4.16
C PHE A 808 -9.70 24.17 -2.90
N ASP A 809 -10.47 24.12 -1.81
CA ASP A 809 -10.10 24.69 -0.53
C ASP A 809 -9.97 23.63 0.56
N PRO A 810 -8.75 23.22 0.95
CA PRO A 810 -8.53 22.25 2.01
C PRO A 810 -9.00 22.72 3.40
N ASN A 811 -9.37 24.00 3.55
CA ASN A 811 -9.86 24.56 4.80
C ASN A 811 -11.38 24.58 4.91
N GLN A 812 -12.10 24.35 3.83
CA GLN A 812 -13.56 24.19 3.83
C GLN A 812 -13.93 22.84 4.42
N ARG A 813 -14.10 22.82 5.75
CA ARG A 813 -14.32 21.60 6.53
C ARG A 813 -15.58 21.74 7.36
N GLU A 814 -16.38 20.67 7.34
CA GLU A 814 -17.51 20.49 8.23
C GLU A 814 -17.26 19.31 9.16
N SER A 815 -17.54 19.49 10.43
CA SER A 815 -17.42 18.45 11.45
C SER A 815 -18.81 18.05 11.94
N PHE A 816 -19.04 16.73 12.00
CA PHE A 816 -20.30 16.13 12.42
C PHE A 816 -20.06 15.24 13.62
N ASP A 817 -20.89 15.32 14.65
CA ASP A 817 -20.93 14.35 15.72
C ASP A 817 -21.47 13.02 15.19
N ARG A 818 -20.78 11.93 15.39
CA ARG A 818 -21.21 10.59 14.94
C ARG A 818 -22.57 10.18 15.48
N LYS A 819 -22.95 10.65 16.66
CA LYS A 819 -24.26 10.39 17.27
C LYS A 819 -25.39 11.14 16.55
N SER A 820 -25.08 12.23 15.84
CA SER A 820 -26.03 12.99 15.05
C SER A 820 -26.18 12.48 13.61
N LEU A 821 -25.44 11.45 13.22
CA LEU A 821 -25.47 10.93 11.85
C LEU A 821 -26.62 9.95 11.65
N LYS A 822 -27.39 10.19 10.60
CA LYS A 822 -28.37 9.25 10.05
C LYS A 822 -27.71 8.24 9.10
N SER A 823 -26.80 8.70 8.25
CA SER A 823 -26.03 7.85 7.35
C SER A 823 -24.67 8.47 7.00
N LEU A 824 -23.73 7.60 6.66
CA LEU A 824 -22.38 7.91 6.22
C LEU A 824 -22.04 6.92 5.10
N GLU A 825 -22.28 7.29 3.85
CA GLU A 825 -22.18 6.40 2.71
C GLU A 825 -21.20 6.95 1.65
N PRO A 826 -20.51 6.08 0.91
CA PRO A 826 -19.70 6.51 -0.23
C PRO A 826 -20.58 7.19 -1.29
N SER A 827 -20.14 8.35 -1.78
CA SER A 827 -20.82 9.05 -2.86
C SER A 827 -20.68 8.29 -4.18
N LYS A 828 -21.71 8.37 -5.00
CA LYS A 828 -21.72 7.84 -6.37
C LYS A 828 -21.25 8.87 -7.40
N VAL A 829 -20.98 10.09 -6.96
CA VAL A 829 -20.54 11.19 -7.82
C VAL A 829 -19.09 11.49 -7.56
N SER A 830 -18.30 11.50 -8.62
CA SER A 830 -16.88 11.86 -8.57
C SER A 830 -16.72 13.34 -8.25
N PRO A 831 -15.72 13.70 -7.45
CA PRO A 831 -15.36 15.10 -7.27
C PRO A 831 -14.65 15.70 -8.52
N MET A 832 -14.23 14.88 -9.49
CA MET A 832 -13.72 15.36 -10.77
C MET A 832 -14.89 15.89 -11.61
N PRO A 833 -14.88 17.17 -12.05
CA PRO A 833 -15.97 17.73 -12.84
C PRO A 833 -16.10 17.07 -14.22
N GLU A 834 -17.33 16.96 -14.70
CA GLU A 834 -17.59 16.62 -16.10
C GLU A 834 -17.33 17.83 -17.04
N GLY A 835 -17.14 17.57 -18.31
CA GLY A 835 -17.04 18.62 -19.34
C GLY A 835 -15.71 19.39 -19.38
N LEU A 836 -14.68 18.95 -18.70
CA LEU A 836 -13.36 19.60 -18.67
C LEU A 836 -12.77 19.80 -20.10
N LEU A 837 -13.08 18.89 -21.03
CA LEU A 837 -12.58 18.96 -22.41
C LEU A 837 -13.39 19.93 -23.30
N ASN A 838 -14.52 20.43 -22.82
CA ASN A 838 -15.47 21.23 -23.64
C ASN A 838 -14.92 22.60 -24.07
N MET A 839 -13.82 23.05 -23.43
CA MET A 839 -13.10 24.28 -23.78
C MET A 839 -11.84 24.02 -24.63
N LEU A 840 -11.59 22.79 -25.05
CA LEU A 840 -10.46 22.44 -25.88
C LEU A 840 -10.87 22.12 -27.32
N LYS A 841 -10.03 22.53 -28.25
CA LYS A 841 -10.12 22.10 -29.66
C LYS A 841 -9.67 20.64 -29.78
N LYS A 842 -10.09 19.97 -30.84
CA LYS A 842 -9.72 18.59 -31.15
C LYS A 842 -8.21 18.31 -30.99
N GLU A 843 -7.37 19.14 -31.58
CA GLU A 843 -5.91 18.96 -31.55
C GLU A 843 -5.33 19.17 -30.14
N GLU A 844 -5.89 20.09 -29.36
CA GLU A 844 -5.51 20.33 -27.99
C GLU A 844 -5.85 19.15 -27.07
N ILE A 845 -6.99 18.48 -27.31
CA ILE A 845 -7.36 17.25 -26.59
C ILE A 845 -6.36 16.12 -26.92
N LEU A 846 -6.00 15.95 -28.17
CA LEU A 846 -5.03 14.93 -28.58
C LEU A 846 -3.63 15.19 -27.98
N ASP A 847 -3.18 16.44 -27.94
CA ASP A 847 -1.92 16.82 -27.33
C ASP A 847 -1.95 16.58 -25.81
N LEU A 848 -3.07 16.89 -25.14
CA LEU A 848 -3.28 16.60 -23.71
C LEU A 848 -3.20 15.10 -23.42
N LEU A 849 -3.90 14.27 -24.20
CA LEU A 849 -3.87 12.82 -24.05
C LEU A 849 -2.46 12.26 -24.27
N ALA A 850 -1.75 12.74 -25.30
CA ALA A 850 -0.38 12.33 -25.54
C ALA A 850 0.55 12.71 -24.38
N TYR A 851 0.36 13.90 -23.79
CA TYR A 851 1.12 14.34 -22.63
C TYR A 851 0.90 13.41 -21.44
N VAL A 852 -0.33 13.07 -21.10
CA VAL A 852 -0.64 12.19 -19.98
C VAL A 852 -0.14 10.76 -20.27
N LEU A 853 -0.39 10.21 -21.44
CA LEU A 853 0.02 8.85 -21.82
C LEU A 853 1.52 8.69 -22.05
N SER A 854 2.27 9.79 -22.19
CA SER A 854 3.73 9.75 -22.27
C SER A 854 4.42 9.60 -20.91
N ALA A 855 3.67 9.59 -19.79
CA ALA A 855 4.24 9.66 -18.44
C ALA A 855 5.17 10.88 -18.21
N GLY A 856 4.98 11.96 -18.97
CA GLY A 856 5.84 13.15 -18.93
C GLY A 856 7.14 13.03 -19.72
N GLU A 857 7.33 11.98 -20.52
CA GLU A 857 8.53 11.78 -21.34
C GLU A 857 8.44 12.57 -22.63
N ALA A 858 9.18 13.67 -22.74
CA ALA A 858 9.21 14.53 -23.93
C ALA A 858 9.72 13.83 -25.22
N ASN A 859 10.47 12.75 -25.07
CA ASN A 859 11.00 11.96 -26.19
C ASN A 859 10.09 10.79 -26.61
N ASN A 860 8.87 10.71 -26.07
CA ASN A 860 7.93 9.66 -26.42
C ASN A 860 7.58 9.69 -27.91
N ALA A 861 7.38 8.50 -28.51
CA ALA A 861 7.11 8.34 -29.94
C ALA A 861 5.84 9.04 -30.45
N MET A 862 4.94 9.43 -29.55
CA MET A 862 3.74 10.20 -29.90
C MET A 862 4.05 11.65 -30.29
N PHE A 863 5.17 12.21 -29.83
CA PHE A 863 5.53 13.60 -30.13
C PHE A 863 6.30 13.73 -31.45
N ALA A 864 6.15 14.87 -32.08
CA ALA A 864 6.94 15.21 -33.26
C ALA A 864 8.44 15.29 -32.86
N LYS A 865 9.31 14.67 -33.66
CA LYS A 865 10.76 14.85 -33.49
C LYS A 865 11.08 16.34 -33.70
N LYS A 866 11.81 16.96 -32.78
CA LYS A 866 12.44 18.25 -33.08
C LYS A 866 13.34 18.07 -34.31
N LYS A 867 13.02 18.78 -35.38
CA LYS A 867 13.92 18.90 -36.54
C LYS A 867 15.19 19.65 -36.15
#